data_e5e9839cf5300ad1dbf4677ff9612556
#
_entry.id   e5e9839cf5300ad1dbf4677ff9612556
#
_cell.length_a   1.000
_cell.length_b   1.000
_cell.length_c   1.000
_cell.angle_alpha   90.00
_cell.angle_beta   90.00
_cell.angle_gamma   90.00
#
_symmetry.space_group_name_H-M   'P 1'
#
loop_
_entity.id
_entity.type
_entity.pdbx_description
1 polymer ?
#
loop_
_entity_poly.entity_id
_entity_poly.type
_entity_poly.pdbx_seq_one_letter_code
_entity_poly.pdbx_strand_id
1 'polypeptide(L)'
;MRNKFTKQAQTALTLAKAAAIDFELGYIGTEHLLLGLLSETEGAAGRVLEEFQVDGKKLVELIDKLVTPAEVGNVTEIEMKPAYSPRTEKVLESAVAEAQNSGCEKAGTEHLLLAMLRETDCVGTRLLYTMGVNIQKLYAAVLGAMGYDNESIQEEFQAAKAMQNPGGSPTPALDQYSRDLTQMAAEGKLDPVVGREKEISRLIQILSRRTKNNPCLVGEPGVGKTAIAEGLAQRILAGSVPETIKDKRLVVLDLSGMVAGSKYRGEFEERIRKVVDEVRENQGILLFIDELHTIIGAGGAEGALDASNILKPSLSRGELQIIGATTLEEYRKYIEKDAALERRFQPVTVEEPSEEEAYEILKGLRPYYERHHKVEIADEALEAAVKMSVRYINDRFLPDKAIDLIDEAASKVQLSGYQASSEIEDLSREIQEILQEKERAIKTGYLSLAKECQEKQKKAEARLEQLLVKEEKKNQRKSGKVDEKAVASIVSDWTKIPVQRLTEGETRRLAQLEKELHKRVIGQEEAVHAVSQAVKRGRVGLKDPNRPIGSFLFLGPTGVGKTELSKALAQAVFGSEQAMIRVDMSEYMEKHSVSKLIGSPPGYVGYDEGGQLSEKVRRNPYSVILFDEIEKAHPDVFNILLQVLDDGHITDAHGRKVDFKQTIIIMTSNAGAQAIVEPKQLGFISQKDEKKDYEKMKSGVMEEVRRLFKPEFLNRIDEIMVFHTLNKEEIRKIVLLLLKSLEKRCEEQMDIHLNVTNSAVDYIAEAGFDAKYGARPLRRAIQSKIEDRLANELLEGKIKRGDIVQVQYRNKEIRFIVK
;
A
#
# COMPACT_ATOMS: atom_id res chain seq x y z
N MET A 1 36.13 23.07 -41.80
CA MET A 1 36.54 22.04 -40.78
C MET A 1 37.80 21.24 -41.23
N ARG A 2 37.94 20.74 -42.46
CA ARG A 2 39.09 19.84 -42.89
C ARG A 2 40.50 20.36 -42.56
N ASN A 3 40.78 21.61 -42.57
CA ASN A 3 42.11 22.15 -42.32
C ASN A 3 42.56 22.15 -40.86
N LYS A 4 41.68 21.79 -39.91
CA LYS A 4 41.99 21.78 -38.49
C LYS A 4 42.43 20.41 -37.95
N PHE A 5 42.42 19.37 -38.81
CA PHE A 5 42.75 17.99 -38.44
C PHE A 5 43.98 17.46 -39.16
N THR A 6 44.71 16.56 -38.53
CA THR A 6 45.84 15.83 -39.16
C THR A 6 45.38 14.92 -40.30
N LYS A 7 46.27 14.41 -41.14
CA LYS A 7 45.90 13.49 -42.24
C LYS A 7 45.21 12.23 -41.69
N GLN A 8 45.75 11.64 -40.62
CA GLN A 8 45.19 10.43 -39.98
C GLN A 8 43.80 10.70 -39.35
N ALA A 9 43.61 11.83 -38.68
CA ALA A 9 42.32 12.21 -38.16
C ALA A 9 41.26 12.44 -39.31
N GLN A 10 41.67 12.98 -40.45
CA GLN A 10 40.86 13.10 -41.63
C GLN A 10 40.50 11.73 -42.24
N THR A 11 41.44 10.81 -42.26
CA THR A 11 41.14 9.42 -42.66
C THR A 11 40.16 8.75 -41.73
N ALA A 12 40.33 8.84 -40.41
CA ALA A 12 39.39 8.32 -39.42
C ALA A 12 37.97 8.91 -39.57
N LEU A 13 37.84 10.22 -39.80
CA LEU A 13 36.56 10.87 -40.07
C LEU A 13 35.94 10.42 -41.41
N THR A 14 36.75 10.12 -42.42
CA THR A 14 36.26 9.57 -43.68
C THR A 14 35.78 8.12 -43.53
N LEU A 15 36.49 7.32 -42.76
CA LEU A 15 36.07 5.95 -42.40
C LEU A 15 34.81 5.95 -41.51
N ALA A 16 34.69 6.88 -40.58
CA ALA A 16 33.48 7.05 -39.79
C ALA A 16 32.26 7.39 -40.66
N LYS A 17 32.48 8.22 -41.69
CA LYS A 17 31.41 8.53 -42.64
C LYS A 17 31.06 7.33 -43.52
N ALA A 18 32.03 6.53 -43.97
CA ALA A 18 31.78 5.30 -44.71
C ALA A 18 30.97 4.31 -43.82
N ALA A 19 31.37 4.11 -42.58
CA ALA A 19 30.63 3.28 -41.63
C ALA A 19 29.20 3.74 -41.44
N ALA A 20 28.91 5.04 -41.32
CA ALA A 20 27.55 5.56 -41.20
C ALA A 20 26.69 5.27 -42.46
N ILE A 21 27.30 5.21 -43.61
CA ILE A 21 26.63 4.86 -44.88
C ILE A 21 26.38 3.35 -44.89
N ASP A 22 27.35 2.53 -44.49
CA ASP A 22 27.22 1.07 -44.46
C ASP A 22 26.12 0.59 -43.51
N PHE A 23 25.87 1.34 -42.42
CA PHE A 23 24.76 1.11 -41.52
C PHE A 23 23.44 1.76 -41.93
N GLU A 24 23.38 2.35 -43.14
CA GLU A 24 22.19 3.04 -43.69
C GLU A 24 21.64 4.16 -42.77
N LEU A 25 22.48 4.79 -41.97
CA LEU A 25 22.09 5.88 -41.08
C LEU A 25 22.29 7.25 -41.67
N GLY A 26 21.31 8.15 -41.54
CA GLY A 26 21.35 9.53 -42.07
C GLY A 26 22.25 10.47 -41.26
N TYR A 27 22.96 9.98 -40.21
CA TYR A 27 23.83 10.77 -39.36
C TYR A 27 25.13 10.03 -38.99
N ILE A 28 26.17 10.82 -38.68
CA ILE A 28 27.45 10.33 -38.19
C ILE A 28 27.47 10.51 -36.67
N GLY A 29 27.30 9.45 -35.92
CA GLY A 29 27.34 9.45 -34.46
C GLY A 29 28.74 9.19 -33.91
N THR A 30 28.89 9.26 -32.58
CA THR A 30 30.14 8.96 -31.86
C THR A 30 30.54 7.48 -31.96
N GLU A 31 29.61 6.58 -32.17
CA GLU A 31 29.83 5.16 -32.48
C GLU A 31 30.55 4.96 -33.81
N HIS A 32 30.14 5.70 -34.85
CA HIS A 32 30.81 5.68 -36.16
C HIS A 32 32.20 6.32 -36.09
N LEU A 33 32.35 7.36 -35.26
CA LEU A 33 33.65 8.00 -35.03
C LEU A 33 34.60 7.01 -34.32
N LEU A 34 34.13 6.25 -33.34
CA LEU A 34 34.92 5.22 -32.69
C LEU A 34 35.38 4.13 -33.65
N LEU A 35 34.46 3.68 -34.53
CA LEU A 35 34.81 2.70 -35.57
C LEU A 35 35.85 3.22 -36.54
N GLY A 36 35.72 4.49 -36.94
CA GLY A 36 36.70 5.17 -37.80
C GLY A 36 38.06 5.31 -37.14
N LEU A 37 38.13 5.60 -35.84
CA LEU A 37 39.36 5.68 -35.07
C LEU A 37 40.04 4.31 -34.91
N LEU A 38 39.27 3.26 -34.73
CA LEU A 38 39.74 1.88 -34.63
C LEU A 38 40.25 1.38 -35.98
N SER A 39 39.63 1.78 -37.10
CA SER A 39 40.02 1.37 -38.45
C SER A 39 41.29 2.07 -38.95
N GLU A 40 41.65 3.20 -38.36
CA GLU A 40 42.87 3.96 -38.65
C GLU A 40 44.04 3.50 -37.76
N THR A 41 44.76 2.48 -38.20
CA THR A 41 45.82 1.82 -37.43
C THR A 41 47.14 2.61 -37.33
N GLU A 42 47.40 3.56 -38.24
CA GLU A 42 48.57 4.42 -38.19
C GLU A 42 48.48 5.56 -37.18
N GLY A 43 47.25 5.89 -36.74
CA GLY A 43 46.95 6.93 -35.75
C GLY A 43 47.29 6.48 -34.30
N ALA A 44 47.55 7.45 -33.42
CA ALA A 44 47.85 7.14 -32.02
C ALA A 44 46.61 6.50 -31.33
N ALA A 45 45.38 6.99 -31.65
CA ALA A 45 44.16 6.42 -31.10
C ALA A 45 43.95 4.96 -31.51
N GLY A 46 44.19 4.61 -32.79
CA GLY A 46 44.04 3.24 -33.30
C GLY A 46 44.97 2.28 -32.55
N ARG A 47 46.23 2.64 -32.36
CA ARG A 47 47.22 1.83 -31.63
C ARG A 47 46.85 1.62 -30.18
N VAL A 48 46.37 2.67 -29.50
CA VAL A 48 45.95 2.53 -28.09
C VAL A 48 44.67 1.66 -27.97
N LEU A 49 43.73 1.78 -28.88
CA LEU A 49 42.50 0.96 -28.91
C LEU A 49 42.85 -0.53 -29.17
N GLU A 50 43.85 -0.79 -30.04
CA GLU A 50 44.34 -2.15 -30.32
C GLU A 50 45.09 -2.74 -29.12
N GLU A 51 45.89 -1.97 -28.39
CA GLU A 51 46.53 -2.36 -27.14
C GLU A 51 45.51 -2.79 -26.05
N PHE A 52 44.36 -2.11 -26.01
CA PHE A 52 43.24 -2.45 -25.14
C PHE A 52 42.34 -3.57 -25.69
N GLN A 53 42.79 -4.25 -26.79
CA GLN A 53 42.09 -5.38 -27.41
C GLN A 53 40.61 -5.06 -27.80
N VAL A 54 40.37 -3.85 -28.27
CA VAL A 54 39.05 -3.46 -28.78
C VAL A 54 38.82 -4.19 -30.12
N ASP A 55 37.94 -5.17 -30.11
CA ASP A 55 37.62 -5.98 -31.29
C ASP A 55 36.58 -5.24 -32.20
N GLY A 56 37.04 -4.84 -33.40
CA GLY A 56 36.20 -4.13 -34.39
C GLY A 56 34.99 -4.94 -34.81
N LYS A 57 35.08 -6.30 -34.90
CA LYS A 57 33.92 -7.13 -35.25
C LYS A 57 32.84 -7.11 -34.21
N LYS A 58 33.25 -7.22 -32.92
CA LYS A 58 32.30 -7.08 -31.79
C LYS A 58 31.69 -5.69 -31.71
N LEU A 59 32.46 -4.64 -32.03
CA LEU A 59 31.97 -3.27 -32.06
C LEU A 59 30.90 -3.09 -33.14
N VAL A 60 31.13 -3.63 -34.35
CA VAL A 60 30.12 -3.64 -35.44
C VAL A 60 28.84 -4.38 -35.03
N GLU A 61 28.97 -5.55 -34.44
CA GLU A 61 27.79 -6.32 -33.92
C GLU A 61 27.01 -5.58 -32.84
N LEU A 62 27.70 -4.84 -31.98
CA LEU A 62 27.06 -4.05 -30.92
C LEU A 62 26.37 -2.81 -31.48
N ILE A 63 26.97 -2.16 -32.50
CA ILE A 63 26.34 -1.00 -33.20
C ILE A 63 25.07 -1.49 -33.92
N ASP A 64 25.16 -2.60 -34.64
CA ASP A 64 24.02 -3.18 -35.35
C ASP A 64 22.86 -3.53 -34.41
N LYS A 65 23.16 -4.13 -33.24
CA LYS A 65 22.14 -4.53 -32.26
C LYS A 65 21.56 -3.41 -31.45
N LEU A 66 22.34 -2.36 -31.12
CA LEU A 66 21.95 -1.34 -30.13
C LEU A 66 21.60 0.00 -30.74
N VAL A 67 22.09 0.31 -31.93
CA VAL A 67 21.98 1.63 -32.55
C VAL A 67 21.12 1.59 -33.79
N THR A 68 21.10 0.48 -34.52
CA THR A 68 20.29 0.33 -35.73
C THR A 68 18.84 0.05 -35.34
N PRO A 69 17.87 0.91 -35.74
CA PRO A 69 16.45 0.62 -35.46
C PRO A 69 16.04 -0.64 -36.24
N ALA A 70 15.29 -1.50 -35.56
CA ALA A 70 14.90 -2.81 -36.08
C ALA A 70 14.04 -2.82 -37.36
N GLU A 71 13.60 -1.68 -37.85
CA GLU A 71 12.85 -1.49 -39.12
C GLU A 71 13.02 -0.08 -39.68
N VAL A 72 13.86 0.06 -40.68
CA VAL A 72 13.75 1.19 -41.62
C VAL A 72 13.25 0.62 -42.94
N GLY A 73 11.97 0.87 -43.21
CA GLY A 73 11.38 0.55 -44.51
C GLY A 73 12.10 1.30 -45.63
N ASN A 74 12.34 0.58 -46.75
CA ASN A 74 12.94 0.99 -48.00
C ASN A 74 12.75 2.48 -48.33
N VAL A 75 13.79 3.25 -48.15
CA VAL A 75 13.93 4.59 -48.75
C VAL A 75 14.72 4.42 -50.04
N THR A 76 14.05 4.76 -51.17
CA THR A 76 14.60 4.87 -52.50
C THR A 76 15.93 5.64 -52.52
N GLU A 77 16.88 5.17 -53.36
CA GLU A 77 18.17 5.79 -53.65
C GLU A 77 18.13 7.33 -53.81
N ILE A 78 18.35 8.00 -52.70
CA ILE A 78 18.76 9.40 -52.65
C ILE A 78 20.19 9.34 -52.10
N GLU A 79 21.17 9.98 -52.79
CA GLU A 79 22.54 10.12 -52.29
C GLU A 79 22.51 10.59 -50.83
N MET A 80 22.65 9.67 -49.88
CA MET A 80 22.73 9.98 -48.45
C MET A 80 24.06 10.67 -48.18
N LYS A 81 24.02 11.93 -47.85
CA LYS A 81 25.12 12.68 -47.26
C LYS A 81 24.89 12.77 -45.77
N PRO A 82 25.33 11.81 -44.95
CA PRO A 82 25.10 11.86 -43.52
C PRO A 82 25.78 13.08 -42.89
N ALA A 83 25.02 13.81 -42.05
CA ALA A 83 25.51 14.95 -41.28
C ALA A 83 26.01 14.49 -39.93
N TYR A 84 26.93 15.20 -39.28
CA TYR A 84 27.37 14.91 -37.92
C TYR A 84 26.21 15.11 -36.94
N SER A 85 26.08 14.20 -35.97
CA SER A 85 25.15 14.40 -34.87
C SER A 85 25.61 15.57 -33.99
N PRO A 86 24.71 16.28 -33.28
CA PRO A 86 25.09 17.41 -32.41
C PRO A 86 26.16 17.02 -31.37
N ARG A 87 26.13 15.80 -30.87
CA ARG A 87 27.17 15.28 -29.95
C ARG A 87 28.48 15.04 -30.64
N THR A 88 28.46 14.51 -31.85
CA THR A 88 29.70 14.33 -32.64
C THR A 88 30.32 15.69 -33.00
N GLU A 89 29.52 16.70 -33.37
CA GLU A 89 30.02 18.07 -33.60
C GLU A 89 30.71 18.63 -32.37
N LYS A 90 30.13 18.46 -31.19
CA LYS A 90 30.71 18.89 -29.91
C LYS A 90 32.03 18.17 -29.63
N VAL A 91 32.14 16.85 -29.87
CA VAL A 91 33.37 16.10 -29.74
C VAL A 91 34.45 16.62 -30.71
N LEU A 92 34.10 16.95 -31.96
CA LEU A 92 35.02 17.52 -32.93
C LEU A 92 35.53 18.90 -32.54
N GLU A 93 34.68 19.75 -32.00
CA GLU A 93 35.04 21.08 -31.48
C GLU A 93 35.94 20.99 -30.28
N SER A 94 35.60 20.08 -29.33
CA SER A 94 36.40 19.81 -28.14
C SER A 94 37.77 19.25 -28.49
N ALA A 95 37.90 18.37 -29.50
CA ALA A 95 39.17 17.84 -29.97
C ALA A 95 40.08 18.93 -30.57
N VAL A 96 39.50 19.91 -31.25
CA VAL A 96 40.26 21.04 -31.78
C VAL A 96 40.73 21.97 -30.67
N ALA A 97 39.91 22.23 -29.66
CA ALA A 97 40.29 23.02 -28.50
C ALA A 97 41.41 22.34 -27.69
N GLU A 98 41.32 21.01 -27.54
CA GLU A 98 42.35 20.20 -26.87
C GLU A 98 43.69 20.25 -27.58
N ALA A 99 43.69 20.15 -28.91
CA ALA A 99 44.89 20.28 -29.69
C ALA A 99 45.56 21.66 -29.53
N GLN A 100 44.75 22.71 -29.42
CA GLN A 100 45.27 24.06 -29.18
C GLN A 100 45.85 24.19 -27.77
N ASN A 101 45.21 23.60 -26.77
CA ASN A 101 45.68 23.59 -25.38
C ASN A 101 47.00 22.79 -25.22
N SER A 102 47.14 21.71 -25.99
CA SER A 102 48.33 20.91 -26.04
C SER A 102 49.43 21.51 -26.95
N GLY A 103 49.25 22.70 -27.51
CA GLY A 103 50.23 23.36 -28.34
C GLY A 103 50.35 22.79 -29.77
N CYS A 104 49.41 21.98 -30.21
CA CYS A 104 49.39 21.35 -31.51
C CYS A 104 48.63 22.21 -32.54
N GLU A 105 49.20 22.45 -33.75
CA GLU A 105 48.53 23.20 -34.84
C GLU A 105 47.25 22.53 -35.37
N LYS A 106 47.19 21.18 -35.27
CA LYS A 106 46.08 20.36 -35.81
C LYS A 106 45.73 19.25 -34.87
N ALA A 107 44.41 18.99 -34.75
CA ALA A 107 43.91 17.88 -33.94
C ALA A 107 44.18 16.52 -34.59
N GLY A 108 44.85 15.64 -33.87
CA GLY A 108 45.11 14.26 -34.22
C GLY A 108 44.04 13.28 -33.80
N THR A 109 44.25 11.98 -34.06
CA THR A 109 43.36 10.89 -33.67
C THR A 109 43.26 10.78 -32.16
N GLU A 110 44.35 10.99 -31.41
CA GLU A 110 44.48 11.04 -29.98
C GLU A 110 43.56 12.10 -29.37
N HIS A 111 43.50 13.30 -29.94
CA HIS A 111 42.63 14.39 -29.46
C HIS A 111 41.15 14.06 -29.69
N LEU A 112 40.84 13.36 -30.79
CA LEU A 112 39.46 12.90 -31.09
C LEU A 112 39.02 11.84 -30.06
N LEU A 113 39.86 10.88 -29.74
CA LEU A 113 39.58 9.85 -28.78
C LEU A 113 39.46 10.44 -27.38
N LEU A 114 40.41 11.31 -26.98
CA LEU A 114 40.38 12.00 -25.70
C LEU A 114 39.09 12.82 -25.50
N ALA A 115 38.70 13.58 -26.48
CA ALA A 115 37.47 14.38 -26.44
C ALA A 115 36.22 13.48 -26.34
N MET A 116 36.21 12.33 -27.02
CA MET A 116 35.11 11.36 -26.89
C MET A 116 35.06 10.72 -25.52
N LEU A 117 36.19 10.35 -24.91
CA LEU A 117 36.25 9.76 -23.58
C LEU A 117 35.85 10.73 -22.47
N ARG A 118 36.03 12.05 -22.69
CA ARG A 118 35.55 13.10 -21.78
C ARG A 118 34.02 13.25 -21.80
N GLU A 119 33.38 12.95 -22.90
CA GLU A 119 31.92 12.90 -23.00
C GLU A 119 31.40 11.51 -22.54
N THR A 120 31.31 11.31 -21.23
CA THR A 120 30.94 10.02 -20.63
C THR A 120 29.57 9.48 -21.05
N ASP A 121 28.68 10.34 -21.49
CA ASP A 121 27.32 10.00 -21.90
C ASP A 121 27.13 9.77 -23.40
N CYS A 122 28.23 9.71 -24.17
CA CYS A 122 28.16 9.46 -25.60
C CYS A 122 28.12 7.95 -25.91
N VAL A 123 27.50 7.60 -27.05
CA VAL A 123 27.33 6.18 -27.46
C VAL A 123 28.66 5.47 -27.62
N GLY A 124 29.67 6.11 -28.18
CA GLY A 124 31.00 5.54 -28.37
C GLY A 124 31.65 5.11 -27.04
N THR A 125 31.58 5.95 -26.00
CA THR A 125 32.12 5.61 -24.65
C THR A 125 31.31 4.51 -23.97
N ARG A 126 29.97 4.48 -24.14
CA ARG A 126 29.15 3.39 -23.63
C ARG A 126 29.45 2.05 -24.29
N LEU A 127 29.71 2.02 -25.58
CA LEU A 127 30.10 0.82 -26.31
C LEU A 127 31.42 0.26 -25.78
N LEU A 128 32.45 1.10 -25.58
CA LEU A 128 33.73 0.72 -24.97
C LEU A 128 33.52 0.10 -23.58
N TYR A 129 32.65 0.70 -22.76
CA TYR A 129 32.30 0.17 -21.44
C TYR A 129 31.60 -1.20 -21.53
N THR A 130 30.66 -1.37 -22.48
CA THR A 130 29.95 -2.63 -22.74
C THR A 130 30.91 -3.74 -23.20
N MET A 131 31.99 -3.39 -23.90
CA MET A 131 33.03 -4.31 -24.31
C MET A 131 33.99 -4.68 -23.17
N GLY A 132 33.79 -4.12 -21.97
CA GLY A 132 34.62 -4.39 -20.79
C GLY A 132 35.94 -3.59 -20.72
N VAL A 133 36.09 -2.54 -21.56
CA VAL A 133 37.26 -1.68 -21.57
C VAL A 133 37.22 -0.74 -20.35
N ASN A 134 38.28 -0.71 -19.59
CA ASN A 134 38.44 0.24 -18.48
C ASN A 134 38.74 1.64 -19.04
N ILE A 135 37.69 2.50 -19.04
CA ILE A 135 37.75 3.86 -19.61
C ILE A 135 38.86 4.71 -18.96
N GLN A 136 39.09 4.54 -17.64
CA GLN A 136 40.12 5.30 -16.92
C GLN A 136 41.53 4.92 -17.37
N LYS A 137 41.80 3.61 -17.54
CA LYS A 137 43.08 3.13 -18.05
C LYS A 137 43.28 3.54 -19.51
N LEU A 138 42.21 3.47 -20.32
CA LEU A 138 42.25 3.91 -21.70
C LEU A 138 42.58 5.42 -21.82
N TYR A 139 41.92 6.22 -20.99
CA TYR A 139 42.19 7.66 -20.92
C TYR A 139 43.64 7.99 -20.56
N ALA A 140 44.16 7.34 -19.53
CA ALA A 140 45.57 7.48 -19.13
C ALA A 140 46.54 7.05 -20.25
N ALA A 141 46.23 5.97 -20.97
CA ALA A 141 47.03 5.49 -22.08
C ALA A 141 47.07 6.47 -23.27
N VAL A 142 45.90 7.14 -23.54
CA VAL A 142 45.84 8.18 -24.59
C VAL A 142 46.71 9.39 -24.19
N LEU A 143 46.65 9.84 -22.93
CA LEU A 143 47.49 10.93 -22.46
C LEU A 143 48.99 10.56 -22.49
N GLY A 144 49.32 9.32 -22.12
CA GLY A 144 50.68 8.82 -22.26
C GLY A 144 51.18 8.79 -23.72
N ALA A 145 50.30 8.45 -24.68
CA ALA A 145 50.61 8.51 -26.11
C ALA A 145 50.78 9.96 -26.65
N MET A 146 50.22 10.94 -25.95
CA MET A 146 50.43 12.36 -26.19
C MET A 146 51.68 12.96 -25.56
N GLY A 147 52.40 12.13 -24.74
CA GLY A 147 53.71 12.55 -24.16
C GLY A 147 53.59 13.13 -22.73
N TYR A 148 52.46 12.99 -22.07
CA TYR A 148 52.31 13.38 -20.64
C TYR A 148 52.99 12.37 -19.72
N ASP A 149 53.69 12.87 -18.67
CA ASP A 149 54.25 12.03 -17.62
C ASP A 149 53.20 11.60 -16.59
N ASN A 150 53.54 10.64 -15.74
CA ASN A 150 52.60 10.05 -14.79
C ASN A 150 52.08 11.07 -13.75
N GLU A 151 52.83 12.11 -13.41
CA GLU A 151 52.41 13.14 -12.47
C GLU A 151 51.39 14.08 -13.18
N SER A 152 51.70 14.50 -14.40
CA SER A 152 50.82 15.33 -15.22
C SER A 152 49.54 14.58 -15.60
N ILE A 153 49.59 13.26 -15.81
CA ILE A 153 48.41 12.41 -16.04
C ILE A 153 47.46 12.41 -14.83
N GLN A 154 48.03 12.36 -13.60
CA GLN A 154 47.21 12.40 -12.38
C GLN A 154 46.60 13.79 -12.16
N GLU A 155 47.37 14.86 -12.41
CA GLU A 155 46.86 16.23 -12.28
C GLU A 155 45.76 16.51 -13.29
N GLU A 156 45.91 16.08 -14.55
CA GLU A 156 44.94 16.28 -15.60
C GLU A 156 43.71 15.39 -15.41
N PHE A 157 43.88 14.21 -14.83
CA PHE A 157 42.77 13.35 -14.42
C PHE A 157 41.92 13.97 -13.30
N GLN A 158 42.59 14.64 -12.34
CA GLN A 158 41.90 15.42 -11.30
C GLN A 158 41.23 16.69 -11.89
N ALA A 159 41.89 17.37 -12.80
CA ALA A 159 41.37 18.54 -13.48
C ALA A 159 40.22 18.20 -14.42
N ALA A 160 40.28 17.07 -15.14
CA ALA A 160 39.18 16.60 -15.97
C ALA A 160 37.96 16.18 -15.14
N LYS A 161 38.17 15.62 -13.96
CA LYS A 161 37.14 15.31 -12.99
C LYS A 161 36.50 16.56 -12.38
N ALA A 162 37.27 17.63 -12.21
CA ALA A 162 36.82 18.94 -11.77
C ALA A 162 36.09 19.72 -12.88
N MET A 163 36.48 19.55 -14.16
CA MET A 163 35.80 20.18 -15.32
C MET A 163 34.49 19.51 -15.73
N GLN A 164 34.26 18.26 -15.35
CA GLN A 164 32.99 17.59 -15.54
C GLN A 164 31.88 18.14 -14.63
N ASN A 165 32.23 18.89 -13.58
CA ASN A 165 31.33 19.66 -12.74
C ASN A 165 31.79 21.12 -12.68
N PRO A 166 31.30 22.05 -13.53
CA PRO A 166 31.57 23.48 -13.36
C PRO A 166 30.93 24.10 -12.10
N GLY A 167 30.61 23.30 -11.13
CA GLY A 167 30.15 23.56 -9.77
C GLY A 167 30.45 22.37 -8.89
N GLY A 168 31.67 21.77 -9.02
CA GLY A 168 32.07 20.63 -8.21
C GLY A 168 31.75 20.86 -6.75
N SER A 169 30.70 20.19 -6.27
CA SER A 169 30.34 20.20 -4.87
C SER A 169 31.58 19.80 -4.05
N PRO A 170 31.90 20.54 -2.99
CA PRO A 170 32.99 20.14 -2.06
C PRO A 170 32.70 18.80 -1.36
N THR A 171 31.58 18.15 -1.64
CA THR A 171 31.06 16.95 -0.98
C THR A 171 30.52 15.91 -1.97
N PRO A 172 31.34 15.33 -2.85
CA PRO A 172 30.89 14.42 -3.90
C PRO A 172 30.31 13.09 -3.36
N ALA A 173 30.85 12.54 -2.27
CA ALA A 173 30.33 11.30 -1.69
C ALA A 173 29.01 11.55 -0.95
N LEU A 174 28.87 12.67 -0.28
CA LEU A 174 27.60 13.08 0.32
C LEU A 174 26.52 13.30 -0.73
N ASP A 175 26.81 14.04 -1.79
CA ASP A 175 25.83 14.35 -2.84
C ASP A 175 25.34 13.11 -3.60
N GLN A 176 26.16 12.05 -3.64
CA GLN A 176 25.78 10.78 -4.25
C GLN A 176 24.67 10.04 -3.46
N TYR A 177 24.68 10.18 -2.12
CA TYR A 177 23.79 9.46 -1.21
C TYR A 177 22.88 10.39 -0.41
N SER A 178 22.60 11.57 -0.93
CA SER A 178 21.79 12.54 -0.20
C SER A 178 20.92 13.41 -1.10
N ARG A 179 19.95 14.09 -0.47
CA ARG A 179 19.10 15.09 -1.10
C ARG A 179 19.27 16.42 -0.38
N ASP A 180 19.61 17.46 -1.10
CA ASP A 180 19.77 18.79 -0.54
C ASP A 180 18.41 19.50 -0.44
N LEU A 181 17.87 19.61 0.78
CA LEU A 181 16.59 20.28 1.03
C LEU A 181 16.68 21.80 0.80
N THR A 182 17.83 22.41 1.06
CA THR A 182 18.04 23.84 0.86
C THR A 182 18.02 24.19 -0.62
N GLN A 183 18.61 23.35 -1.45
CA GLN A 183 18.57 23.48 -2.90
C GLN A 183 17.14 23.23 -3.43
N MET A 184 16.47 22.19 -2.96
CA MET A 184 15.08 21.89 -3.36
C MET A 184 14.13 23.04 -2.96
N ALA A 185 14.36 23.67 -1.80
CA ALA A 185 13.61 24.86 -1.41
C ALA A 185 13.84 26.01 -2.38
N ALA A 186 15.08 26.26 -2.80
CA ALA A 186 15.43 27.31 -3.77
C ALA A 186 14.80 27.05 -5.14
N GLU A 187 14.68 25.79 -5.54
CA GLU A 187 14.02 25.35 -6.78
C GLU A 187 12.48 25.34 -6.67
N GLY A 188 11.92 25.62 -5.49
CA GLY A 188 10.47 25.59 -5.26
C GLY A 188 9.84 24.20 -5.36
N LYS A 189 10.61 23.15 -5.10
CA LYS A 189 10.17 21.75 -5.17
C LYS A 189 9.65 21.19 -3.84
N LEU A 190 9.77 21.95 -2.74
CA LEU A 190 9.26 21.55 -1.44
C LEU A 190 7.84 22.04 -1.24
N ASP A 191 7.03 21.21 -0.61
CA ASP A 191 5.70 21.59 -0.19
C ASP A 191 5.71 22.60 0.96
N PRO A 192 4.71 23.48 1.10
CA PRO A 192 4.64 24.44 2.18
C PRO A 192 4.40 23.73 3.50
N VAL A 193 5.15 24.10 4.52
CA VAL A 193 5.01 23.55 5.86
C VAL A 193 4.11 24.46 6.69
N VAL A 194 2.99 23.93 7.15
CA VAL A 194 1.95 24.64 7.90
C VAL A 194 1.85 24.06 9.31
N GLY A 195 1.67 24.91 10.33
CA GLY A 195 1.31 24.49 11.68
C GLY A 195 2.46 23.91 12.53
N ARG A 196 3.73 24.00 12.09
CA ARG A 196 4.89 23.44 12.80
C ARG A 196 5.90 24.48 13.29
N GLU A 197 5.44 25.71 13.51
CA GLU A 197 6.32 26.83 13.89
C GLU A 197 7.01 26.63 15.24
N LYS A 198 6.35 25.96 16.19
CA LYS A 198 6.89 25.71 17.53
C LYS A 198 8.05 24.71 17.47
N GLU A 199 7.86 23.62 16.76
CA GLU A 199 8.86 22.55 16.59
C GLU A 199 10.07 23.06 15.79
N ILE A 200 9.86 23.80 14.69
CA ILE A 200 10.94 24.41 13.90
C ILE A 200 11.72 25.42 14.76
N SER A 201 11.02 26.27 15.52
CA SER A 201 11.69 27.23 16.42
C SER A 201 12.50 26.52 17.50
N ARG A 202 11.99 25.41 18.04
CA ARG A 202 12.72 24.58 18.99
C ARG A 202 13.94 23.91 18.38
N LEU A 203 13.83 23.44 17.14
CA LEU A 203 14.94 22.90 16.35
C LEU A 203 16.06 23.95 16.21
N ILE A 204 15.72 25.15 15.75
CA ILE A 204 16.64 26.28 15.59
C ILE A 204 17.32 26.60 16.93
N GLN A 205 16.56 26.65 18.02
CA GLN A 205 17.11 26.90 19.35
C GLN A 205 18.13 25.87 19.78
N ILE A 206 17.87 24.56 19.49
CA ILE A 206 18.78 23.47 19.85
C ILE A 206 20.04 23.53 18.98
N LEU A 207 19.89 23.71 17.67
CA LEU A 207 21.00 23.81 16.72
C LEU A 207 21.96 24.99 17.04
N SER A 208 21.45 26.07 17.65
CA SER A 208 22.23 27.24 18.07
C SER A 208 22.94 27.06 19.41
N ARG A 209 22.77 25.92 20.09
CA ARG A 209 23.44 25.66 21.39
C ARG A 209 24.90 25.28 21.19
N ARG A 210 25.72 25.57 22.18
CA ARG A 210 27.15 25.21 22.21
C ARG A 210 27.37 23.69 22.41
N THR A 211 26.50 23.07 23.19
CA THR A 211 26.53 21.64 23.52
C THR A 211 25.13 21.08 23.42
N LYS A 212 24.97 19.77 23.17
CA LYS A 212 23.68 19.11 22.90
C LYS A 212 22.93 19.82 21.77
N ASN A 213 23.65 20.08 20.68
CA ASN A 213 23.19 20.82 19.51
C ASN A 213 22.64 19.91 18.39
N ASN A 214 22.39 18.64 18.69
CA ASN A 214 21.79 17.70 17.76
C ASN A 214 20.34 17.44 18.22
N PRO A 215 19.33 18.03 17.57
CA PRO A 215 17.94 17.71 17.85
C PRO A 215 17.56 16.35 17.30
N CYS A 216 16.69 15.65 18.00
CA CYS A 216 16.06 14.43 17.54
C CYS A 216 14.53 14.61 17.57
N LEU A 217 13.90 14.60 16.42
CA LEU A 217 12.44 14.64 16.28
C LEU A 217 11.87 13.26 16.67
N VAL A 218 11.09 13.25 17.73
CA VAL A 218 10.52 12.03 18.31
C VAL A 218 9.02 12.09 18.22
N GLY A 219 8.41 11.16 17.51
CA GLY A 219 6.96 11.10 17.32
C GLY A 219 6.54 9.88 16.50
N GLU A 220 5.25 9.63 16.45
CA GLU A 220 4.69 8.51 15.72
C GLU A 220 4.93 8.62 14.19
N PRO A 221 4.88 7.52 13.45
CA PRO A 221 4.95 7.56 11.98
C PRO A 221 3.82 8.42 11.39
N GLY A 222 4.11 9.21 10.36
CA GLY A 222 3.08 10.02 9.69
C GLY A 222 2.69 11.34 10.38
N VAL A 223 3.31 11.71 11.52
CA VAL A 223 3.01 13.01 12.18
C VAL A 223 3.71 14.20 11.52
N GLY A 224 4.51 13.99 10.47
CA GLY A 224 5.16 15.07 9.72
C GLY A 224 6.56 15.45 10.23
N LYS A 225 7.35 14.51 10.76
CA LYS A 225 8.74 14.76 11.20
C LYS A 225 9.63 15.29 10.08
N THR A 226 9.54 14.72 8.90
CA THR A 226 10.33 15.13 7.72
C THR A 226 9.92 16.51 7.23
N ALA A 227 8.62 16.84 7.27
CA ALA A 227 8.11 18.18 6.93
C ALA A 227 8.72 19.29 7.81
N ILE A 228 9.01 19.01 9.09
CA ILE A 228 9.67 19.98 9.98
C ILE A 228 11.10 20.30 9.48
N ALA A 229 11.82 19.31 8.95
CA ALA A 229 13.13 19.54 8.35
C ALA A 229 13.01 20.36 7.04
N GLU A 230 12.02 20.09 6.22
CA GLU A 230 11.73 20.86 5.01
C GLU A 230 11.37 22.32 5.35
N GLY A 231 10.56 22.52 6.41
CA GLY A 231 10.25 23.87 6.91
C GLY A 231 11.46 24.61 7.44
N LEU A 232 12.41 23.91 8.06
CA LEU A 232 13.69 24.49 8.45
C LEU A 232 14.50 24.94 7.21
N ALA A 233 14.56 24.11 6.16
CA ALA A 233 15.23 24.46 4.90
C ALA A 233 14.62 25.72 4.26
N GLN A 234 13.30 25.82 4.23
CA GLN A 234 12.59 27.01 3.75
C GLN A 234 12.90 28.27 4.57
N ARG A 235 13.00 28.15 5.91
CA ARG A 235 13.38 29.29 6.78
C ARG A 235 14.85 29.68 6.62
N ILE A 236 15.75 28.73 6.37
CA ILE A 236 17.15 29.02 6.05
C ILE A 236 17.22 29.84 4.77
N LEU A 237 16.53 29.42 3.72
CA LEU A 237 16.49 30.14 2.45
C LEU A 237 15.88 31.55 2.61
N ALA A 238 14.80 31.67 3.38
CA ALA A 238 14.16 32.96 3.65
C ALA A 238 15.00 33.89 4.56
N GLY A 239 16.15 33.40 5.10
CA GLY A 239 16.97 34.15 6.04
C GLY A 239 16.34 34.39 7.40
N SER A 240 15.25 33.71 7.74
CA SER A 240 14.50 33.83 8.99
C SER A 240 15.07 32.94 10.12
N VAL A 241 16.39 32.82 10.19
CA VAL A 241 17.14 31.99 11.12
C VAL A 241 18.34 32.79 11.67
N PRO A 242 18.88 32.43 12.86
CA PRO A 242 20.10 33.06 13.39
C PRO A 242 21.30 32.91 12.45
N GLU A 243 22.26 33.84 12.52
CA GLU A 243 23.49 33.83 11.71
C GLU A 243 24.25 32.49 11.79
N THR A 244 24.17 31.78 12.90
CA THR A 244 24.83 30.47 13.11
C THR A 244 24.32 29.37 12.18
N ILE A 245 23.14 29.57 11.58
CA ILE A 245 22.49 28.54 10.75
C ILE A 245 22.18 29.08 9.33
N LYS A 246 22.25 30.39 9.13
CA LYS A 246 21.80 31.09 7.92
C LYS A 246 22.45 30.58 6.63
N ASP A 247 23.72 30.24 6.66
CA ASP A 247 24.48 29.81 5.47
C ASP A 247 24.69 28.29 5.40
N LYS A 248 23.93 27.53 6.19
CA LYS A 248 24.08 26.08 6.21
C LYS A 248 23.21 25.40 5.17
N ARG A 249 23.78 24.35 4.57
CA ARG A 249 23.05 23.39 3.72
C ARG A 249 22.40 22.33 4.60
N LEU A 250 21.11 22.12 4.45
CA LEU A 250 20.39 21.01 5.10
C LEU A 250 20.23 19.86 4.10
N VAL A 251 20.83 18.73 4.42
CA VAL A 251 20.98 17.57 3.52
C VAL A 251 20.39 16.33 4.17
N VAL A 252 19.48 15.65 3.49
CA VAL A 252 18.88 14.37 3.92
C VAL A 252 19.75 13.21 3.46
N LEU A 253 20.24 12.41 4.39
CA LEU A 253 21.03 11.23 4.07
C LEU A 253 20.15 10.04 3.69
N ASP A 254 20.36 9.47 2.51
CA ASP A 254 19.71 8.24 2.05
C ASP A 254 20.51 7.00 2.47
N LEU A 255 20.14 6.46 3.61
CA LEU A 255 20.75 5.25 4.16
C LEU A 255 20.48 4.02 3.32
N SER A 256 19.28 3.93 2.75
CA SER A 256 18.88 2.81 1.90
C SER A 256 19.72 2.75 0.63
N GLY A 257 19.99 3.91 0.01
CA GLY A 257 20.90 4.03 -1.14
C GLY A 257 22.34 3.68 -0.80
N MET A 258 22.80 3.98 0.44
CA MET A 258 24.15 3.63 0.89
C MET A 258 24.35 2.13 1.11
N VAL A 259 23.30 1.42 1.53
CA VAL A 259 23.32 -0.05 1.72
C VAL A 259 23.15 -0.76 0.39
N ALA A 260 22.36 -0.21 -0.52
CA ALA A 260 22.09 -0.81 -1.82
C ALA A 260 23.41 -0.98 -2.62
N GLY A 261 23.65 -2.19 -3.13
CA GLY A 261 24.84 -2.53 -3.91
C GLY A 261 26.13 -2.77 -3.09
N SER A 262 26.09 -2.68 -1.74
CA SER A 262 27.21 -3.14 -0.92
C SER A 262 27.11 -4.64 -0.72
N LYS A 263 28.09 -5.41 -1.24
CA LYS A 263 28.17 -6.86 -1.05
C LYS A 263 28.74 -7.25 0.32
N TYR A 264 29.48 -6.36 0.94
CA TYR A 264 30.17 -6.59 2.23
C TYR A 264 29.96 -5.43 3.20
N ARG A 265 29.88 -5.76 4.48
CA ARG A 265 29.74 -4.79 5.59
C ARG A 265 30.79 -3.66 5.54
N GLY A 266 32.02 -3.96 5.18
CA GLY A 266 33.12 -2.98 5.10
C GLY A 266 32.88 -1.88 4.05
N GLU A 267 32.19 -2.17 2.96
CA GLU A 267 31.90 -1.19 1.91
C GLU A 267 30.92 -0.10 2.41
N PHE A 268 29.90 -0.50 3.19
CA PHE A 268 28.96 0.44 3.81
C PHE A 268 29.65 1.32 4.85
N GLU A 269 30.49 0.71 5.72
CA GLU A 269 31.26 1.44 6.71
C GLU A 269 32.23 2.45 6.06
N GLU A 270 32.83 2.10 4.93
CA GLU A 270 33.71 2.99 4.16
C GLU A 270 32.93 4.16 3.55
N ARG A 271 31.73 3.90 2.99
CA ARG A 271 30.86 4.95 2.42
C ARG A 271 30.44 5.96 3.49
N ILE A 272 29.97 5.49 4.65
CA ILE A 272 29.61 6.37 5.77
C ILE A 272 30.82 7.18 6.23
N ARG A 273 31.99 6.54 6.35
CA ARG A 273 33.20 7.24 6.77
C ARG A 273 33.58 8.37 5.81
N LYS A 274 33.52 8.14 4.50
CA LYS A 274 33.74 9.19 3.49
C LYS A 274 32.77 10.35 3.63
N VAL A 275 31.49 10.07 3.81
CA VAL A 275 30.46 11.10 4.02
C VAL A 275 30.73 11.89 5.30
N VAL A 276 31.07 11.20 6.40
CA VAL A 276 31.40 11.86 7.68
C VAL A 276 32.64 12.75 7.56
N ASP A 277 33.68 12.30 6.86
CA ASP A 277 34.90 13.09 6.63
C ASP A 277 34.59 14.32 5.78
N GLU A 278 33.82 14.21 4.71
CA GLU A 278 33.39 15.34 3.87
C GLU A 278 32.56 16.37 4.67
N VAL A 279 31.64 15.92 5.53
CA VAL A 279 30.82 16.81 6.38
C VAL A 279 31.69 17.48 7.44
N ARG A 280 32.67 16.79 7.98
CA ARG A 280 33.61 17.35 8.96
C ARG A 280 34.50 18.44 8.35
N GLU A 281 34.94 18.25 7.11
CA GLU A 281 35.73 19.26 6.39
C GLU A 281 34.90 20.48 6.00
N ASN A 282 33.59 20.28 5.81
CA ASN A 282 32.63 21.34 5.42
C ASN A 282 31.64 21.63 6.56
N GLN A 283 32.02 22.49 7.51
CA GLN A 283 31.23 22.84 8.69
C GLN A 283 29.88 23.53 8.39
N GLY A 284 29.61 23.88 7.15
CA GLY A 284 28.35 24.48 6.66
C GLY A 284 27.21 23.48 6.43
N ILE A 285 27.34 22.18 6.79
CA ILE A 285 26.39 21.15 6.50
C ILE A 285 25.63 20.74 7.75
N LEU A 286 24.29 20.65 7.64
CA LEU A 286 23.39 20.02 8.60
C LEU A 286 22.89 18.71 8.00
N LEU A 287 23.17 17.61 8.66
CA LEU A 287 22.68 16.28 8.22
C LEU A 287 21.30 16.02 8.84
N PHE A 288 20.31 15.72 8.00
CA PHE A 288 19.05 15.14 8.46
C PHE A 288 19.09 13.64 8.21
N ILE A 289 18.80 12.88 9.26
CA ILE A 289 18.76 11.41 9.21
C ILE A 289 17.38 10.97 9.66
N ASP A 290 16.60 10.51 8.70
CA ASP A 290 15.34 9.85 9.02
C ASP A 290 15.59 8.42 9.51
N GLU A 291 14.72 7.92 10.36
CA GLU A 291 14.89 6.61 11.02
C GLU A 291 16.27 6.46 11.66
N LEU A 292 16.70 7.45 12.46
CA LEU A 292 18.02 7.50 13.09
C LEU A 292 18.39 6.19 13.80
N HIS A 293 17.43 5.44 14.30
CA HIS A 293 17.61 4.15 14.96
C HIS A 293 18.24 3.09 14.05
N THR A 294 18.07 3.19 12.73
CA THR A 294 18.63 2.23 11.76
C THR A 294 20.16 2.26 11.73
N ILE A 295 20.75 3.44 11.98
CA ILE A 295 22.21 3.59 12.06
C ILE A 295 22.76 3.13 13.42
N ILE A 296 21.96 3.35 14.49
CA ILE A 296 22.43 3.21 15.86
C ILE A 296 22.13 1.83 16.44
N GLY A 297 21.07 1.16 15.99
CA GLY A 297 20.52 0.00 16.67
C GLY A 297 20.61 -1.33 15.94
N ALA A 298 21.15 -1.35 14.75
CA ALA A 298 21.18 -2.56 13.93
C ALA A 298 22.17 -3.66 14.42
N GLY A 299 22.86 -3.45 15.54
CA GLY A 299 23.89 -4.36 16.05
C GLY A 299 23.45 -5.59 16.86
N GLY A 300 22.13 -5.85 16.98
CA GLY A 300 21.61 -6.96 17.82
C GLY A 300 21.41 -8.31 17.13
N ALA A 301 21.39 -8.37 15.80
CA ALA A 301 21.33 -9.60 15.04
C ALA A 301 22.67 -9.85 14.32
N GLU A 302 23.13 -11.08 14.24
CA GLU A 302 24.33 -11.47 13.48
C GLU A 302 24.19 -10.97 12.02
N GLY A 303 24.94 -9.90 11.68
CA GLY A 303 24.93 -9.29 10.34
C GLY A 303 24.38 -7.87 10.27
N ALA A 304 23.90 -7.27 11.36
CA ALA A 304 23.35 -5.92 11.37
C ALA A 304 24.43 -4.83 11.28
N LEU A 305 24.10 -3.73 10.57
CA LEU A 305 25.00 -2.62 10.24
C LEU A 305 25.12 -1.70 11.48
N ASP A 306 26.29 -1.61 12.09
CA ASP A 306 26.56 -0.71 13.23
C ASP A 306 27.45 0.46 12.80
N ALA A 307 26.84 1.52 12.29
CA ALA A 307 27.54 2.75 11.96
C ALA A 307 27.72 3.68 13.17
N SER A 308 27.16 3.33 14.32
CA SER A 308 27.22 4.17 15.53
C SER A 308 28.67 4.39 15.98
N ASN A 309 29.54 3.40 15.81
CA ASN A 309 30.95 3.50 16.16
C ASN A 309 31.72 4.50 15.28
N ILE A 310 31.24 4.77 14.07
CA ILE A 310 31.84 5.77 13.16
C ILE A 310 31.36 7.18 13.52
N LEU A 311 30.08 7.31 13.87
CA LEU A 311 29.43 8.61 14.17
C LEU A 311 29.76 9.12 15.60
N LYS A 312 29.84 8.23 16.60
CA LYS A 312 30.07 8.59 18.01
C LYS A 312 31.29 9.48 18.26
N PRO A 313 32.50 9.22 17.69
CA PRO A 313 33.65 10.09 17.89
C PRO A 313 33.43 11.52 17.40
N SER A 314 32.89 11.69 16.19
CA SER A 314 32.66 12.99 15.58
C SER A 314 31.51 13.75 16.25
N LEU A 315 30.45 13.07 16.68
CA LEU A 315 29.39 13.63 17.51
C LEU A 315 29.92 14.06 18.89
N SER A 316 30.82 13.27 19.49
CA SER A 316 31.36 13.60 20.81
C SER A 316 32.25 14.82 20.79
N ARG A 317 32.94 15.10 19.70
CA ARG A 317 33.81 16.29 19.50
C ARG A 317 32.99 17.52 19.03
N GLY A 318 31.71 17.34 18.63
CA GLY A 318 30.91 18.43 18.07
C GLY A 318 31.28 18.81 16.63
N GLU A 319 31.95 17.88 15.92
CA GLU A 319 32.39 18.06 14.52
C GLU A 319 31.23 17.88 13.54
N LEU A 320 30.17 17.19 13.96
CA LEU A 320 28.96 16.96 13.18
C LEU A 320 27.75 17.60 13.85
N GLN A 321 26.87 18.18 13.04
CA GLN A 321 25.52 18.57 13.45
C GLN A 321 24.48 17.70 12.72
N ILE A 322 23.70 16.96 13.51
CA ILE A 322 22.73 15.99 13.02
C ILE A 322 21.34 16.35 13.56
N ILE A 323 20.36 16.35 12.69
CA ILE A 323 18.95 16.33 13.02
C ILE A 323 18.46 14.90 12.80
N GLY A 324 18.09 14.20 13.85
CA GLY A 324 17.54 12.86 13.76
C GLY A 324 16.01 12.88 13.74
N ALA A 325 15.39 11.88 13.14
CA ALA A 325 13.98 11.59 13.29
C ALA A 325 13.78 10.11 13.64
N THR A 326 12.89 9.80 14.58
CA THR A 326 12.62 8.43 15.03
C THR A 326 11.30 8.37 15.80
N THR A 327 10.85 7.19 16.18
CA THR A 327 9.70 7.02 17.08
C THR A 327 10.12 7.11 18.55
N LEU A 328 9.15 7.32 19.45
CA LEU A 328 9.41 7.40 20.89
C LEU A 328 9.98 6.08 21.45
N GLU A 329 9.44 4.97 20.96
CA GLU A 329 9.85 3.62 21.38
C GLU A 329 11.30 3.32 20.97
N GLU A 330 11.66 3.64 19.72
CA GLU A 330 12.99 3.46 19.18
C GLU A 330 14.01 4.42 19.82
N TYR A 331 13.59 5.67 20.09
CA TYR A 331 14.44 6.63 20.82
C TYR A 331 14.85 6.07 22.20
N ARG A 332 13.87 5.55 22.97
CA ARG A 332 14.14 4.92 24.27
C ARG A 332 14.99 3.66 24.16
N LYS A 333 14.73 2.85 23.16
CA LYS A 333 15.42 1.57 22.98
C LYS A 333 16.89 1.71 22.56
N TYR A 334 17.19 2.67 21.69
CA TYR A 334 18.49 2.76 21.01
C TYR A 334 19.29 4.01 21.41
N ILE A 335 18.68 5.15 21.71
CA ILE A 335 19.37 6.41 22.01
C ILE A 335 19.52 6.64 23.52
N GLU A 336 18.46 6.50 24.30
CA GLU A 336 18.51 6.71 25.76
C GLU A 336 19.36 5.64 26.47
N LYS A 337 19.46 4.44 25.93
CA LYS A 337 20.30 3.40 26.52
C LYS A 337 21.79 3.61 26.28
N ASP A 338 22.16 4.42 25.32
CA ASP A 338 23.55 4.74 25.03
C ASP A 338 23.94 6.10 25.61
N ALA A 339 24.68 6.08 26.73
CA ALA A 339 25.07 7.28 27.47
C ALA A 339 25.87 8.31 26.63
N ALA A 340 26.53 7.88 25.55
CA ALA A 340 27.28 8.77 24.66
C ALA A 340 26.33 9.54 23.73
N LEU A 341 25.28 8.89 23.24
CA LEU A 341 24.26 9.49 22.36
C LEU A 341 23.25 10.33 23.13
N GLU A 342 22.77 9.85 24.28
CA GLU A 342 21.86 10.57 25.16
C GLU A 342 22.38 11.96 25.54
N ARG A 343 23.68 12.08 25.79
CA ARG A 343 24.32 13.36 26.10
C ARG A 343 24.47 14.31 24.91
N ARG A 344 24.20 13.84 23.69
CA ARG A 344 24.41 14.61 22.45
C ARG A 344 23.13 14.95 21.74
N PHE A 345 22.16 14.06 21.79
CA PHE A 345 20.85 14.30 21.21
C PHE A 345 19.89 14.97 22.22
N GLN A 346 19.10 15.90 21.72
CA GLN A 346 18.04 16.54 22.49
C GLN A 346 16.70 16.20 21.85
N PRO A 347 15.81 15.47 22.53
CA PRO A 347 14.52 15.12 21.95
C PRO A 347 13.63 16.35 21.78
N VAL A 348 12.93 16.39 20.67
CA VAL A 348 11.87 17.32 20.32
C VAL A 348 10.65 16.46 20.00
N THR A 349 9.67 16.47 20.91
CA THR A 349 8.44 15.70 20.71
C THR A 349 7.61 16.34 19.61
N VAL A 350 7.22 15.52 18.64
CA VAL A 350 6.30 15.89 17.55
C VAL A 350 5.00 15.15 17.79
N GLU A 351 4.01 15.86 18.28
CA GLU A 351 2.69 15.29 18.55
C GLU A 351 1.83 15.22 17.29
N GLU A 352 0.83 14.35 17.30
CA GLU A 352 -0.21 14.33 16.28
C GLU A 352 -0.94 15.67 16.28
N PRO A 353 -1.11 16.34 15.13
CA PRO A 353 -1.84 17.60 15.06
C PRO A 353 -3.32 17.40 15.42
N SER A 354 -3.94 18.43 15.96
CA SER A 354 -5.39 18.47 16.15
C SER A 354 -6.14 18.43 14.81
N GLU A 355 -7.43 18.11 14.84
CA GLU A 355 -8.25 18.11 13.63
C GLU A 355 -8.25 19.48 12.92
N GLU A 356 -8.23 20.56 13.68
CA GLU A 356 -8.18 21.92 13.14
C GLU A 356 -6.83 22.22 12.48
N GLU A 357 -5.72 21.86 13.13
CA GLU A 357 -4.37 22.00 12.57
C GLU A 357 -4.20 21.11 11.31
N ALA A 358 -4.71 19.90 11.34
CA ALA A 358 -4.65 19.00 10.18
C ALA A 358 -5.46 19.54 8.98
N TYR A 359 -6.60 20.18 9.23
CA TYR A 359 -7.38 20.85 8.19
C TYR A 359 -6.60 22.00 7.55
N GLU A 360 -5.96 22.85 8.35
CA GLU A 360 -5.12 23.94 7.83
C GLU A 360 -3.90 23.42 7.04
N ILE A 361 -3.30 22.30 7.48
CA ILE A 361 -2.22 21.64 6.72
C ILE A 361 -2.74 21.19 5.35
N LEU A 362 -3.86 20.46 5.30
CA LEU A 362 -4.47 20.01 4.05
C LEU A 362 -4.84 21.17 3.13
N LYS A 363 -5.37 22.25 3.68
CA LYS A 363 -5.69 23.46 2.94
C LYS A 363 -4.46 24.12 2.33
N GLY A 364 -3.33 24.10 3.03
CA GLY A 364 -2.05 24.59 2.52
C GLY A 364 -1.50 23.71 1.39
N LEU A 365 -1.70 22.38 1.46
CA LEU A 365 -1.25 21.42 0.47
C LEU A 365 -2.18 21.32 -0.75
N ARG A 366 -3.45 21.69 -0.61
CA ARG A 366 -4.47 21.60 -1.67
C ARG A 366 -4.01 22.08 -3.05
N PRO A 367 -3.39 23.27 -3.23
CA PRO A 367 -3.02 23.77 -4.56
C PRO A 367 -2.00 22.87 -5.28
N TYR A 368 -1.20 22.11 -4.52
CA TYR A 368 -0.20 21.19 -5.05
C TYR A 368 -0.85 19.92 -5.56
N TYR A 369 -1.78 19.33 -4.78
CA TYR A 369 -2.56 18.16 -5.20
C TYR A 369 -3.51 18.47 -6.36
N GLU A 370 -4.18 19.64 -6.35
CA GLU A 370 -5.00 20.10 -7.47
C GLU A 370 -4.23 20.24 -8.77
N ARG A 371 -3.00 20.75 -8.68
CA ARG A 371 -2.10 20.88 -9.85
C ARG A 371 -1.61 19.53 -10.35
N HIS A 372 -1.29 18.62 -9.43
CA HIS A 372 -0.78 17.28 -9.76
C HIS A 372 -1.86 16.43 -10.44
N HIS A 373 -3.03 16.32 -9.83
CA HIS A 373 -4.13 15.49 -10.34
C HIS A 373 -5.03 16.20 -11.36
N LYS A 374 -4.87 17.52 -11.54
CA LYS A 374 -5.71 18.34 -12.42
C LYS A 374 -7.19 18.28 -12.08
N VAL A 375 -7.52 18.23 -10.79
CA VAL A 375 -8.88 18.17 -10.22
C VAL A 375 -9.07 19.33 -9.24
N GLU A 376 -10.31 19.72 -9.00
CA GLU A 376 -10.67 20.69 -7.96
C GLU A 376 -11.01 19.96 -6.66
N ILE A 377 -10.42 20.38 -5.53
CA ILE A 377 -10.68 19.79 -4.21
C ILE A 377 -11.54 20.76 -3.38
N ALA A 378 -12.76 20.32 -3.03
CA ALA A 378 -13.66 21.13 -2.25
C ALA A 378 -13.24 21.23 -0.78
N ASP A 379 -13.57 22.33 -0.11
CA ASP A 379 -13.33 22.50 1.34
C ASP A 379 -14.02 21.40 2.16
N GLU A 380 -15.24 21.00 1.73
CA GLU A 380 -16.00 19.90 2.34
C GLU A 380 -15.27 18.55 2.26
N ALA A 381 -14.49 18.32 1.19
CA ALA A 381 -13.67 17.11 1.04
C ALA A 381 -12.50 17.09 2.03
N LEU A 382 -11.84 18.23 2.25
CA LEU A 382 -10.76 18.37 3.24
C LEU A 382 -11.26 18.12 4.66
N GLU A 383 -12.38 18.74 5.01
CA GLU A 383 -13.01 18.54 6.33
C GLU A 383 -13.46 17.08 6.51
N ALA A 384 -14.03 16.47 5.48
CA ALA A 384 -14.42 15.07 5.48
C ALA A 384 -13.22 14.14 5.63
N ALA A 385 -12.10 14.40 4.95
CA ALA A 385 -10.89 13.61 5.03
C ALA A 385 -10.32 13.60 6.47
N VAL A 386 -10.26 14.75 7.13
CA VAL A 386 -9.82 14.83 8.53
C VAL A 386 -10.77 14.08 9.44
N LYS A 387 -12.06 14.42 9.44
CA LYS A 387 -13.05 13.79 10.34
C LYS A 387 -13.20 12.29 10.15
N MET A 388 -13.24 11.84 8.87
CA MET A 388 -13.38 10.42 8.59
C MET A 388 -12.10 9.65 8.89
N SER A 389 -10.92 10.22 8.66
CA SER A 389 -9.65 9.57 9.01
C SER A 389 -9.52 9.39 10.53
N VAL A 390 -9.89 10.38 11.32
CA VAL A 390 -9.87 10.28 12.79
C VAL A 390 -10.86 9.23 13.29
N ARG A 391 -12.05 9.17 12.67
CA ARG A 391 -13.12 8.28 13.11
C ARG A 391 -12.95 6.84 12.68
N TYR A 392 -12.36 6.57 11.51
CA TYR A 392 -12.38 5.24 10.89
C TYR A 392 -10.99 4.64 10.65
N ILE A 393 -9.91 5.45 10.70
CA ILE A 393 -8.53 5.00 10.48
C ILE A 393 -7.72 5.22 11.74
N ASN A 394 -7.60 4.16 12.55
CA ASN A 394 -6.99 4.22 13.88
C ASN A 394 -5.55 3.69 13.91
N ASP A 395 -5.07 3.11 12.82
CA ASP A 395 -3.73 2.53 12.69
C ASP A 395 -2.69 3.50 12.13
N ARG A 396 -3.11 4.71 11.77
CA ARG A 396 -2.28 5.80 11.25
C ARG A 396 -2.58 7.11 11.95
N PHE A 397 -1.67 8.06 11.82
CA PHE A 397 -1.73 9.37 12.51
C PHE A 397 -1.97 10.51 11.51
N LEU A 398 -2.56 11.60 12.01
CA LEU A 398 -2.66 12.85 11.28
C LEU A 398 -1.26 13.52 11.18
N PRO A 399 -0.99 14.27 10.11
CA PRO A 399 -1.85 14.57 8.97
C PRO A 399 -1.82 13.51 7.85
N ASP A 400 -0.88 12.57 7.89
CA ASP A 400 -0.57 11.64 6.82
C ASP A 400 -1.80 10.85 6.33
N LYS A 401 -2.58 10.25 7.26
CA LYS A 401 -3.79 9.51 6.91
C LYS A 401 -4.85 10.35 6.19
N ALA A 402 -4.93 11.65 6.46
CA ALA A 402 -5.88 12.53 5.80
C ALA A 402 -5.35 13.03 4.45
N ILE A 403 -4.04 13.22 4.33
CA ILE A 403 -3.34 13.53 3.08
C ILE A 403 -3.53 12.38 2.10
N ASP A 404 -3.23 11.15 2.52
CA ASP A 404 -3.39 9.94 1.71
C ASP A 404 -4.83 9.78 1.18
N LEU A 405 -5.84 10.07 2.01
CA LEU A 405 -7.23 10.04 1.58
C LEU A 405 -7.55 11.03 0.48
N ILE A 406 -7.02 12.25 0.57
CA ILE A 406 -7.22 13.28 -0.46
C ILE A 406 -6.48 12.92 -1.73
N ASP A 407 -5.26 12.41 -1.63
CA ASP A 407 -4.44 12.00 -2.77
C ASP A 407 -5.13 10.87 -3.56
N GLU A 408 -5.59 9.82 -2.86
CA GLU A 408 -6.28 8.70 -3.50
C GLU A 408 -7.66 9.10 -4.04
N ALA A 409 -8.40 9.97 -3.33
CA ALA A 409 -9.67 10.47 -3.81
C ALA A 409 -9.50 11.32 -5.09
N ALA A 410 -8.48 12.16 -5.14
CA ALA A 410 -8.13 12.95 -6.31
C ALA A 410 -7.73 12.07 -7.50
N SER A 411 -6.90 11.05 -7.25
CA SER A 411 -6.51 10.04 -8.25
C SER A 411 -7.73 9.28 -8.79
N LYS A 412 -8.64 8.83 -7.92
CA LYS A 412 -9.87 8.11 -8.32
C LYS A 412 -10.79 8.99 -9.17
N VAL A 413 -10.95 10.26 -8.81
CA VAL A 413 -11.75 11.23 -9.59
C VAL A 413 -11.10 11.49 -10.93
N GLN A 414 -9.78 11.65 -10.99
CA GLN A 414 -9.02 11.80 -12.23
C GLN A 414 -9.23 10.59 -13.16
N LEU A 415 -9.07 9.36 -12.64
CA LEU A 415 -9.28 8.12 -13.41
C LEU A 415 -10.72 7.95 -13.88
N SER A 416 -11.71 8.34 -13.08
CA SER A 416 -13.12 8.27 -13.48
C SER A 416 -13.47 9.23 -14.61
N GLY A 417 -12.70 10.33 -14.74
CA GLY A 417 -12.76 11.27 -15.87
C GLY A 417 -12.09 10.71 -17.13
N TYR A 418 -11.24 9.72 -17.01
CA TYR A 418 -10.47 9.10 -18.09
C TYR A 418 -11.21 7.86 -18.64
N GLN A 419 -12.48 8.00 -18.99
CA GLN A 419 -13.14 7.00 -19.83
C GLN A 419 -12.59 7.21 -21.25
N ALA A 420 -11.66 6.34 -21.67
CA ALA A 420 -11.34 6.19 -23.08
C ALA A 420 -12.67 5.99 -23.81
N SER A 421 -13.00 6.85 -24.77
CA SER A 421 -14.23 6.68 -25.51
C SER A 421 -14.10 5.35 -26.27
N SER A 422 -15.14 4.51 -26.19
CA SER A 422 -15.17 3.25 -26.94
C SER A 422 -14.87 3.47 -28.43
N GLU A 423 -15.14 4.67 -28.96
CA GLU A 423 -14.82 5.09 -30.31
C GLU A 423 -13.31 5.15 -30.60
N ILE A 424 -12.46 5.52 -29.62
CA ILE A 424 -10.99 5.54 -29.78
C ILE A 424 -10.43 4.13 -29.76
N GLU A 425 -10.94 3.26 -28.89
CA GLU A 425 -10.52 1.85 -28.84
C GLU A 425 -10.92 1.10 -30.11
N ASP A 426 -12.15 1.32 -30.58
CA ASP A 426 -12.64 0.70 -31.81
C ASP A 426 -11.87 1.19 -33.05
N LEU A 427 -11.58 2.50 -33.11
CA LEU A 427 -10.80 3.06 -34.21
C LEU A 427 -9.33 2.62 -34.18
N SER A 428 -8.75 2.47 -33.00
CA SER A 428 -7.40 1.92 -32.82
C SER A 428 -7.33 0.45 -33.27
N ARG A 429 -8.36 -0.33 -33.01
CA ARG A 429 -8.50 -1.71 -33.48
C ARG A 429 -8.64 -1.76 -35.00
N GLU A 430 -9.49 -0.88 -35.59
CA GLU A 430 -9.66 -0.74 -37.02
C GLU A 430 -8.34 -0.41 -37.73
N ILE A 431 -7.53 0.51 -37.16
CA ILE A 431 -6.20 0.83 -37.69
C ILE A 431 -5.27 -0.39 -37.66
N GLN A 432 -5.28 -1.19 -36.58
CA GLN A 432 -4.48 -2.40 -36.52
C GLN A 432 -4.91 -3.45 -37.55
N GLU A 433 -6.21 -3.60 -37.77
CA GLU A 433 -6.72 -4.51 -38.82
C GLU A 433 -6.31 -4.06 -40.23
N ILE A 434 -6.43 -2.75 -40.50
CA ILE A 434 -5.98 -2.19 -41.81
C ILE A 434 -4.47 -2.38 -42.00
N LEU A 435 -3.66 -2.23 -40.97
CA LEU A 435 -2.22 -2.50 -41.01
C LEU A 435 -1.91 -3.95 -41.36
N GLN A 436 -2.60 -4.89 -40.71
CA GLN A 436 -2.44 -6.32 -41.04
C GLN A 436 -2.88 -6.69 -42.45
N GLU A 437 -3.97 -6.10 -42.93
CA GLU A 437 -4.39 -6.27 -44.35
C GLU A 437 -3.39 -5.70 -45.33
N LYS A 438 -2.85 -4.51 -45.04
CA LYS A 438 -1.79 -3.88 -45.83
C LYS A 438 -0.55 -4.74 -45.92
N GLU A 439 -0.08 -5.30 -44.80
CA GLU A 439 1.06 -6.22 -44.78
C GLU A 439 0.80 -7.50 -45.58
N ARG A 440 -0.41 -8.07 -45.47
CA ARG A 440 -0.80 -9.24 -46.29
C ARG A 440 -0.81 -8.89 -47.77
N ALA A 441 -1.36 -7.74 -48.14
CA ALA A 441 -1.40 -7.29 -49.52
C ALA A 441 0.00 -7.07 -50.12
N ILE A 442 0.94 -6.55 -49.34
CA ILE A 442 2.34 -6.38 -49.74
C ILE A 442 3.03 -7.75 -49.92
N LYS A 443 2.86 -8.66 -48.93
CA LYS A 443 3.44 -10.02 -49.00
C LYS A 443 2.91 -10.87 -50.20
N THR A 444 1.67 -10.63 -50.62
CA THR A 444 1.03 -11.33 -51.74
C THR A 444 1.17 -10.61 -53.08
N GLY A 445 1.85 -9.44 -53.14
CA GLY A 445 2.13 -8.68 -54.37
C GLY A 445 0.95 -7.88 -54.89
N TYR A 446 -0.17 -7.72 -54.17
CA TYR A 446 -1.32 -6.94 -54.61
C TYR A 446 -1.14 -5.44 -54.28
N LEU A 447 -0.30 -4.74 -55.07
CA LEU A 447 0.06 -3.36 -54.89
C LEU A 447 -1.13 -2.35 -54.94
N SER A 448 -2.19 -2.68 -55.71
CA SER A 448 -3.42 -1.86 -55.73
C SER A 448 -4.17 -1.88 -54.39
N LEU A 449 -4.29 -3.06 -53.78
CA LEU A 449 -4.92 -3.25 -52.46
C LEU A 449 -4.10 -2.60 -51.34
N ALA A 450 -2.78 -2.70 -51.41
CA ALA A 450 -1.90 -2.05 -50.46
C ALA A 450 -2.02 -0.52 -50.44
N LYS A 451 -2.18 0.11 -51.65
CA LYS A 451 -2.45 1.54 -51.77
C LYS A 451 -3.82 1.92 -51.18
N GLU A 452 -4.84 1.12 -51.42
CA GLU A 452 -6.18 1.33 -50.86
C GLU A 452 -6.19 1.25 -49.34
N CYS A 453 -5.49 0.27 -48.75
CA CYS A 453 -5.29 0.14 -47.30
C CYS A 453 -4.52 1.34 -46.75
N GLN A 454 -3.50 1.87 -47.46
CA GLN A 454 -2.75 3.03 -47.03
C GLN A 454 -3.62 4.31 -46.99
N GLU A 455 -4.53 4.48 -47.93
CA GLU A 455 -5.48 5.60 -47.90
C GLU A 455 -6.49 5.48 -46.77
N LYS A 456 -6.99 4.27 -46.50
CA LYS A 456 -7.87 3.99 -45.36
C LYS A 456 -7.15 4.25 -44.03
N GLN A 457 -5.90 3.80 -43.91
CA GLN A 457 -5.07 4.04 -42.73
C GLN A 457 -4.91 5.55 -42.47
N LYS A 458 -4.50 6.33 -43.44
CA LYS A 458 -4.35 7.80 -43.31
C LYS A 458 -5.64 8.48 -42.87
N LYS A 459 -6.80 8.06 -43.40
CA LYS A 459 -8.10 8.61 -42.99
C LYS A 459 -8.47 8.24 -41.57
N ALA A 460 -8.22 7.00 -41.17
CA ALA A 460 -8.47 6.54 -39.80
C ALA A 460 -7.55 7.21 -38.79
N GLU A 461 -6.27 7.36 -39.09
CA GLU A 461 -5.29 8.10 -38.24
C GLU A 461 -5.66 9.58 -38.09
N ALA A 462 -6.04 10.27 -39.16
CA ALA A 462 -6.50 11.66 -39.08
C ALA A 462 -7.79 11.81 -38.25
N ARG A 463 -8.67 10.81 -38.28
CA ARG A 463 -9.88 10.78 -37.46
C ARG A 463 -9.55 10.52 -35.99
N LEU A 464 -8.59 9.62 -35.71
CA LEU A 464 -8.09 9.33 -34.36
C LEU A 464 -7.46 10.60 -33.76
N GLU A 465 -6.63 11.29 -34.49
CA GLU A 465 -6.01 12.54 -34.03
C GLU A 465 -7.05 13.63 -33.73
N GLN A 466 -8.10 13.76 -34.53
CA GLN A 466 -9.19 14.70 -34.28
C GLN A 466 -10.00 14.31 -33.01
N LEU A 467 -10.20 13.01 -32.79
CA LEU A 467 -10.89 12.54 -31.59
C LEU A 467 -10.02 12.75 -30.34
N LEU A 468 -8.73 12.46 -30.41
CA LEU A 468 -7.79 12.71 -29.30
C LEU A 468 -7.75 14.20 -28.93
N VAL A 469 -7.65 15.10 -29.89
CA VAL A 469 -7.70 16.54 -29.64
C VAL A 469 -9.04 17.01 -29.08
N LYS A 470 -10.14 16.38 -29.49
CA LYS A 470 -11.46 16.67 -28.91
C LYS A 470 -11.57 16.16 -27.47
N GLU A 471 -11.05 14.96 -27.20
CA GLU A 471 -11.04 14.43 -25.85
C GLU A 471 -10.11 15.21 -24.93
N GLU A 472 -8.92 15.60 -25.36
CA GLU A 472 -8.04 16.50 -24.60
C GLU A 472 -8.74 17.82 -24.24
N LYS A 473 -9.43 18.44 -25.18
CA LYS A 473 -10.21 19.67 -24.92
C LYS A 473 -11.43 19.42 -24.01
N LYS A 474 -12.03 18.23 -24.04
CA LYS A 474 -13.16 17.83 -23.18
C LYS A 474 -12.66 17.51 -21.78
N ASN A 475 -11.50 16.87 -21.64
CA ASN A 475 -10.84 16.55 -20.38
C ASN A 475 -10.26 17.80 -19.70
N GLN A 476 -9.74 18.77 -20.46
CA GLN A 476 -9.34 20.08 -19.93
C GLN A 476 -10.51 20.92 -19.42
N ARG A 477 -11.75 20.67 -19.89
CA ARG A 477 -12.98 21.34 -19.44
C ARG A 477 -13.73 20.64 -18.32
N LYS A 478 -13.44 19.35 -18.06
CA LYS A 478 -13.96 18.59 -16.94
C LYS A 478 -12.86 18.38 -15.92
N SER A 479 -12.47 19.42 -15.20
CA SER A 479 -11.80 19.22 -13.93
C SER A 479 -12.78 18.46 -13.02
N GLY A 480 -12.48 17.20 -12.71
CA GLY A 480 -13.26 16.46 -11.74
C GLY A 480 -13.24 17.21 -10.41
N LYS A 481 -14.34 17.18 -9.67
CA LYS A 481 -14.39 17.79 -8.35
C LYS A 481 -14.37 16.68 -7.29
N VAL A 482 -13.41 16.76 -6.39
CA VAL A 482 -13.35 15.88 -5.21
C VAL A 482 -14.31 16.44 -4.17
N ASP A 483 -15.32 15.68 -3.84
CA ASP A 483 -16.33 16.01 -2.84
C ASP A 483 -16.25 15.06 -1.63
N GLU A 484 -17.08 15.30 -0.61
CA GLU A 484 -17.22 14.42 0.57
C GLU A 484 -17.49 12.96 0.18
N LYS A 485 -18.24 12.72 -0.91
CA LYS A 485 -18.60 11.37 -1.35
C LYS A 485 -17.41 10.62 -1.92
N ALA A 486 -16.52 11.30 -2.64
CA ALA A 486 -15.30 10.71 -3.15
C ALA A 486 -14.42 10.24 -2.01
N VAL A 487 -14.19 11.08 -0.99
CA VAL A 487 -13.45 10.73 0.22
C VAL A 487 -14.11 9.57 0.97
N ALA A 488 -15.42 9.63 1.20
CA ALA A 488 -16.18 8.56 1.86
C ALA A 488 -16.07 7.22 1.12
N SER A 489 -15.98 7.25 -0.21
CA SER A 489 -15.76 6.05 -1.01
C SER A 489 -14.39 5.42 -0.74
N ILE A 490 -13.32 6.23 -0.65
CA ILE A 490 -11.98 5.73 -0.34
C ILE A 490 -11.93 5.16 1.08
N VAL A 491 -12.47 5.87 2.07
CA VAL A 491 -12.55 5.37 3.44
C VAL A 491 -13.30 4.03 3.48
N SER A 492 -14.37 3.89 2.72
CA SER A 492 -15.10 2.63 2.61
C SER A 492 -14.28 1.51 1.97
N ASP A 493 -13.48 1.84 0.95
CA ASP A 493 -12.60 0.89 0.27
C ASP A 493 -11.48 0.39 1.21
N TRP A 494 -10.90 1.27 2.04
CA TRP A 494 -9.83 0.93 2.98
C TRP A 494 -10.33 0.15 4.19
N THR A 495 -11.37 0.68 4.84
CA THR A 495 -11.85 0.15 6.11
C THR A 495 -12.90 -0.95 5.96
N LYS A 496 -13.43 -1.12 4.75
CA LYS A 496 -14.61 -1.95 4.45
C LYS A 496 -15.86 -1.51 5.21
N ILE A 497 -15.85 -0.31 5.78
CA ILE A 497 -16.99 0.30 6.46
C ILE A 497 -17.76 1.14 5.44
N PRO A 498 -19.05 0.95 5.22
CA PRO A 498 -19.87 1.81 4.38
C PRO A 498 -20.07 3.17 5.06
N VAL A 499 -19.16 4.11 4.79
CA VAL A 499 -19.10 5.44 5.43
C VAL A 499 -20.07 6.43 4.76
N GLN A 500 -20.50 6.13 3.54
CA GLN A 500 -21.46 6.99 2.83
C GLN A 500 -22.72 7.21 3.69
N ARG A 501 -23.23 8.43 3.72
CA ARG A 501 -24.53 8.72 4.36
C ARG A 501 -25.55 7.68 3.89
N LEU A 502 -26.34 7.16 4.84
CA LEU A 502 -27.37 6.18 4.58
C LEU A 502 -28.08 6.51 3.26
N THR A 503 -27.77 5.74 2.23
CA THR A 503 -28.50 5.87 0.96
C THR A 503 -29.95 5.55 1.24
N GLU A 504 -30.90 6.06 0.42
CA GLU A 504 -32.31 5.69 0.57
C GLU A 504 -32.51 4.17 0.61
N GLY A 505 -31.66 3.40 -0.10
CA GLY A 505 -31.64 1.94 -0.09
C GLY A 505 -31.23 1.35 1.25
N GLU A 506 -30.21 1.92 1.92
CA GLU A 506 -29.77 1.48 3.25
C GLU A 506 -30.77 1.86 4.34
N THR A 507 -31.36 3.03 4.26
CA THR A 507 -32.43 3.45 5.17
C THR A 507 -33.61 2.49 5.08
N ARG A 508 -34.00 2.05 3.86
CA ARG A 508 -35.02 1.03 3.66
C ARG A 508 -34.64 -0.33 4.20
N ARG A 509 -33.38 -0.76 4.00
CA ARG A 509 -32.84 -2.02 4.56
C ARG A 509 -32.87 -2.01 6.08
N LEU A 510 -32.39 -0.94 6.71
CA LEU A 510 -32.44 -0.79 8.17
C LEU A 510 -33.86 -0.72 8.70
N ALA A 511 -34.78 -0.06 7.99
CA ALA A 511 -36.19 -0.06 8.36
C ALA A 511 -36.77 -1.48 8.33
N GLN A 512 -36.33 -2.32 7.39
CA GLN A 512 -36.81 -3.70 7.22
C GLN A 512 -35.91 -4.74 7.92
N LEU A 513 -34.91 -4.31 8.70
CA LEU A 513 -33.93 -5.20 9.35
C LEU A 513 -34.61 -6.35 10.12
N GLU A 514 -35.64 -6.04 10.85
CA GLU A 514 -36.40 -7.02 11.64
C GLU A 514 -37.01 -8.13 10.75
N LYS A 515 -37.60 -7.75 9.60
CA LYS A 515 -38.12 -8.70 8.62
C LYS A 515 -37.01 -9.55 7.97
N GLU A 516 -35.85 -8.96 7.72
CA GLU A 516 -34.71 -9.70 7.17
C GLU A 516 -34.17 -10.73 8.16
N LEU A 517 -34.07 -10.35 9.44
CA LEU A 517 -33.64 -11.28 10.48
C LEU A 517 -34.64 -12.44 10.67
N HIS A 518 -35.95 -12.15 10.60
CA HIS A 518 -36.99 -13.19 10.69
C HIS A 518 -37.05 -14.14 9.49
N LYS A 519 -36.44 -13.81 8.35
CA LYS A 519 -36.28 -14.79 7.25
C LYS A 519 -35.40 -15.98 7.62
N ARG A 520 -34.48 -15.79 8.58
CA ARG A 520 -33.52 -16.81 9.01
C ARG A 520 -33.76 -17.30 10.44
N VAL A 521 -34.19 -16.41 11.31
CA VAL A 521 -34.46 -16.71 12.73
C VAL A 521 -35.96 -16.81 12.95
N ILE A 522 -36.40 -18.01 13.24
CA ILE A 522 -37.80 -18.30 13.52
C ILE A 522 -38.07 -18.21 15.01
N GLY A 523 -39.11 -17.53 15.40
CA GLY A 523 -39.42 -17.19 16.78
C GLY A 523 -38.49 -16.11 17.32
N GLN A 524 -38.39 -16.00 18.65
CA GLN A 524 -37.49 -15.07 19.33
C GLN A 524 -37.75 -13.60 19.02
N GLU A 525 -39.02 -13.20 18.93
CA GLU A 525 -39.44 -11.85 18.46
C GLU A 525 -38.85 -10.72 19.32
N GLU A 526 -38.82 -10.90 20.65
CA GLU A 526 -38.22 -9.89 21.56
C GLU A 526 -36.73 -9.67 21.28
N ALA A 527 -35.98 -10.77 21.06
CA ALA A 527 -34.56 -10.67 20.79
C ALA A 527 -34.27 -9.98 19.43
N VAL A 528 -35.02 -10.36 18.40
CA VAL A 528 -34.88 -9.77 17.06
C VAL A 528 -35.26 -8.29 17.08
N HIS A 529 -36.35 -7.93 17.78
CA HIS A 529 -36.80 -6.56 17.93
C HIS A 529 -35.79 -5.68 18.64
N ALA A 530 -35.29 -6.11 19.82
CA ALA A 530 -34.33 -5.36 20.62
C ALA A 530 -32.98 -5.15 19.89
N VAL A 531 -32.45 -6.21 19.23
CA VAL A 531 -31.23 -6.10 18.38
C VAL A 531 -31.45 -5.12 17.24
N SER A 532 -32.58 -5.21 16.55
CA SER A 532 -32.92 -4.32 15.43
C SER A 532 -33.00 -2.85 15.88
N GLN A 533 -33.62 -2.59 17.04
CA GLN A 533 -33.70 -1.24 17.60
C GLN A 533 -32.33 -0.67 18.00
N ALA A 534 -31.48 -1.46 18.65
CA ALA A 534 -30.15 -1.02 19.07
C ALA A 534 -29.27 -0.70 17.84
N VAL A 535 -29.32 -1.54 16.81
CA VAL A 535 -28.60 -1.29 15.56
C VAL A 535 -29.11 -0.02 14.87
N LYS A 536 -30.43 0.18 14.82
CA LYS A 536 -31.01 1.43 14.26
C LYS A 536 -30.55 2.66 15.02
N ARG A 537 -30.56 2.63 16.38
CA ARG A 537 -30.05 3.75 17.22
C ARG A 537 -28.57 4.04 16.94
N GLY A 538 -27.74 2.99 16.86
CA GLY A 538 -26.30 3.14 16.56
C GLY A 538 -26.04 3.75 15.20
N ARG A 539 -26.81 3.36 14.18
CA ARG A 539 -26.63 3.85 12.80
C ARG A 539 -27.12 5.28 12.58
N VAL A 540 -28.16 5.69 13.28
CA VAL A 540 -28.68 7.06 13.20
C VAL A 540 -27.82 8.06 13.98
N GLY A 541 -26.82 7.57 14.75
CA GLY A 541 -25.91 8.45 15.51
C GLY A 541 -26.46 8.89 16.87
N LEU A 542 -27.52 8.27 17.37
CA LEU A 542 -28.10 8.56 18.69
C LEU A 542 -27.37 7.86 19.85
N LYS A 543 -26.22 7.26 19.56
CA LYS A 543 -25.45 6.49 20.52
C LYS A 543 -24.26 7.28 21.03
N ASP A 544 -23.74 6.89 22.23
CA ASP A 544 -22.48 7.35 22.76
C ASP A 544 -21.34 6.98 21.77
N PRO A 545 -20.59 7.96 21.26
CA PRO A 545 -19.53 7.71 20.30
C PRO A 545 -18.38 6.84 20.84
N ASN A 546 -18.26 6.71 22.17
CA ASN A 546 -17.20 5.95 22.82
C ASN A 546 -17.52 4.47 23.04
N ARG A 547 -18.74 4.01 22.76
CA ARG A 547 -19.17 2.63 22.98
C ARG A 547 -19.35 1.83 21.69
N PRO A 548 -19.30 0.48 21.72
CA PRO A 548 -19.61 -0.41 20.59
C PRO A 548 -21.03 -0.14 20.02
N ILE A 549 -21.37 -0.42 18.77
CA ILE A 549 -22.71 -0.19 18.16
C ILE A 549 -23.84 -0.81 19.01
N GLY A 550 -23.62 -1.96 19.63
CA GLY A 550 -24.52 -2.64 20.52
C GLY A 550 -23.79 -3.72 21.29
N SER A 551 -24.20 -3.94 22.52
CA SER A 551 -23.69 -5.00 23.38
C SER A 551 -24.87 -5.83 23.91
N PHE A 552 -24.85 -7.13 23.63
CA PHE A 552 -25.97 -8.03 23.90
C PHE A 552 -25.53 -9.26 24.65
N LEU A 553 -26.31 -9.67 25.64
CA LEU A 553 -26.16 -10.96 26.31
C LEU A 553 -27.35 -11.87 25.98
N PHE A 554 -27.10 -12.96 25.23
CA PHE A 554 -28.09 -13.94 24.83
C PHE A 554 -28.10 -15.12 25.80
N LEU A 555 -29.15 -15.26 26.54
CA LEU A 555 -29.33 -16.32 27.55
C LEU A 555 -30.30 -17.39 27.03
N GLY A 556 -30.08 -18.64 27.38
CA GLY A 556 -31.04 -19.71 27.08
C GLY A 556 -30.39 -21.02 26.69
N PRO A 557 -31.18 -22.11 26.48
CA PRO A 557 -30.67 -23.43 26.16
C PRO A 557 -29.95 -23.50 24.80
N THR A 558 -29.26 -24.57 24.55
CA THR A 558 -28.59 -24.79 23.27
C THR A 558 -29.60 -25.03 22.15
N GLY A 559 -29.30 -24.60 20.93
CA GLY A 559 -30.12 -24.87 19.72
C GLY A 559 -31.39 -24.04 19.59
N VAL A 560 -31.54 -22.93 20.33
CA VAL A 560 -32.71 -22.01 20.23
C VAL A 560 -32.50 -20.85 19.24
N GLY A 561 -31.29 -20.75 18.61
CA GLY A 561 -31.04 -19.77 17.57
C GLY A 561 -30.10 -18.62 17.94
N LYS A 562 -29.44 -18.62 19.12
CA LYS A 562 -28.50 -17.56 19.56
C LYS A 562 -27.40 -17.25 18.51
N THR A 563 -26.67 -18.27 18.10
CA THR A 563 -25.60 -18.13 17.10
C THR A 563 -26.14 -17.83 15.68
N GLU A 564 -27.34 -18.32 15.35
CA GLU A 564 -27.95 -18.05 14.06
C GLU A 564 -28.41 -16.59 13.94
N LEU A 565 -28.94 -16.00 15.03
CA LEU A 565 -29.24 -14.56 15.07
C LEU A 565 -27.97 -13.72 14.88
N SER A 566 -26.86 -14.11 15.47
CA SER A 566 -25.57 -13.42 15.29
C SER A 566 -25.09 -13.47 13.86
N LYS A 567 -25.23 -14.62 13.16
CA LYS A 567 -24.90 -14.76 11.73
C LYS A 567 -25.83 -13.95 10.84
N ALA A 568 -27.14 -14.03 11.12
CA ALA A 568 -28.13 -13.28 10.38
C ALA A 568 -27.89 -11.76 10.51
N LEU A 569 -27.50 -11.31 11.71
CA LEU A 569 -27.15 -9.92 11.97
C LEU A 569 -25.90 -9.49 11.18
N ALA A 570 -24.84 -10.31 11.19
CA ALA A 570 -23.63 -10.05 10.41
C ALA A 570 -23.96 -9.90 8.91
N GLN A 571 -24.74 -10.80 8.35
CA GLN A 571 -25.19 -10.72 6.96
C GLN A 571 -26.05 -9.49 6.67
N ALA A 572 -26.99 -9.14 7.55
CA ALA A 572 -27.93 -8.05 7.31
C ALA A 572 -27.28 -6.67 7.45
N VAL A 573 -26.38 -6.50 8.46
CA VAL A 573 -25.77 -5.21 8.80
C VAL A 573 -24.46 -4.99 8.06
N PHE A 574 -23.62 -6.04 7.97
CA PHE A 574 -22.27 -5.96 7.43
C PHE A 574 -22.12 -6.61 6.03
N GLY A 575 -23.21 -7.16 5.48
CA GLY A 575 -23.27 -7.69 4.12
C GLY A 575 -22.65 -9.10 3.93
N SER A 576 -21.98 -9.65 4.93
CA SER A 576 -21.36 -10.99 4.87
C SER A 576 -21.42 -11.70 6.21
N GLU A 577 -21.67 -13.02 6.20
CA GLU A 577 -21.52 -13.85 7.40
C GLU A 577 -20.06 -13.93 7.89
N GLN A 578 -19.11 -13.71 7.00
CA GLN A 578 -17.67 -13.70 7.34
C GLN A 578 -17.27 -12.47 8.17
N ALA A 579 -18.12 -11.43 8.19
CA ALA A 579 -17.95 -10.28 9.09
C ALA A 579 -18.25 -10.62 10.57
N MET A 580 -18.36 -11.90 10.91
CA MET A 580 -18.53 -12.36 12.30
C MET A 580 -17.23 -12.97 12.83
N ILE A 581 -16.69 -12.38 13.87
CA ILE A 581 -15.54 -12.89 14.63
C ILE A 581 -16.10 -13.72 15.78
N ARG A 582 -15.95 -15.04 15.71
CA ARG A 582 -16.36 -15.94 16.80
C ARG A 582 -15.17 -16.24 17.69
N VAL A 583 -15.38 -16.11 19.01
CA VAL A 583 -14.42 -16.45 20.06
C VAL A 583 -15.12 -17.39 21.03
N ASP A 584 -14.63 -18.62 21.14
CA ASP A 584 -15.18 -19.62 22.06
C ASP A 584 -14.49 -19.48 23.42
N MET A 585 -15.24 -19.11 24.43
CA MET A 585 -14.71 -18.87 25.78
C MET A 585 -14.26 -20.13 26.49
N SER A 586 -14.60 -21.31 25.98
CA SER A 586 -14.06 -22.59 26.49
C SER A 586 -12.55 -22.71 26.31
N GLU A 587 -11.97 -21.98 25.32
CA GLU A 587 -10.53 -21.91 25.09
C GLU A 587 -9.80 -20.93 26.03
N TYR A 588 -10.57 -20.11 26.78
CA TYR A 588 -10.05 -19.02 27.63
C TYR A 588 -10.43 -19.18 29.10
N MET A 589 -10.44 -20.43 29.56
CA MET A 589 -10.74 -20.77 30.95
C MET A 589 -9.56 -20.51 31.88
N GLU A 590 -8.34 -20.58 31.38
CA GLU A 590 -7.12 -20.43 32.16
C GLU A 590 -6.53 -19.02 32.03
N LYS A 591 -5.85 -18.54 33.08
CA LYS A 591 -5.22 -17.21 33.10
C LYS A 591 -4.25 -16.98 31.93
N HIS A 592 -3.48 -18.00 31.57
CA HIS A 592 -2.52 -17.90 30.45
C HIS A 592 -3.20 -17.73 29.09
N SER A 593 -4.42 -18.23 28.94
CA SER A 593 -5.17 -18.10 27.69
C SER A 593 -5.68 -16.68 27.46
N VAL A 594 -5.84 -15.88 28.52
CA VAL A 594 -6.27 -14.48 28.41
C VAL A 594 -5.26 -13.63 27.63
N SER A 595 -3.96 -13.91 27.82
CA SER A 595 -2.89 -13.25 27.06
C SER A 595 -3.00 -13.50 25.54
N LYS A 596 -3.60 -14.62 25.12
CA LYS A 596 -3.83 -14.89 23.69
C LYS A 596 -4.88 -13.96 23.07
N LEU A 597 -5.78 -13.37 23.87
CA LEU A 597 -6.78 -12.43 23.35
C LEU A 597 -6.17 -11.08 22.96
N ILE A 598 -5.31 -10.52 23.84
CA ILE A 598 -4.77 -9.17 23.70
C ILE A 598 -3.27 -9.13 23.39
N GLY A 599 -2.59 -10.29 23.44
CA GLY A 599 -1.14 -10.44 23.30
C GLY A 599 -0.43 -10.68 24.61
N SER A 600 0.76 -11.28 24.55
CA SER A 600 1.61 -11.56 25.72
C SER A 600 2.43 -10.31 26.08
N PRO A 601 2.62 -10.01 27.37
CA PRO A 601 3.49 -8.91 27.79
C PRO A 601 4.93 -9.10 27.30
N PRO A 602 5.74 -8.03 27.22
CA PRO A 602 7.14 -8.10 26.83
C PRO A 602 7.92 -9.10 27.72
N GLY A 603 8.70 -9.98 27.06
CA GLY A 603 9.51 -10.98 27.76
C GLY A 603 8.84 -12.34 27.95
N TYR A 604 7.58 -12.52 27.56
CA TYR A 604 6.91 -13.83 27.56
C TYR A 604 6.87 -14.45 26.17
N VAL A 605 6.84 -15.78 26.11
CA VAL A 605 6.71 -16.55 24.85
C VAL A 605 5.40 -16.14 24.14
N GLY A 606 5.49 -15.83 22.84
CA GLY A 606 4.33 -15.39 22.04
C GLY A 606 4.11 -13.87 22.02
N TYR A 607 5.07 -13.06 22.47
CA TYR A 607 4.98 -11.59 22.37
C TYR A 607 4.85 -11.11 20.92
N ASP A 608 5.61 -11.73 20.00
CA ASP A 608 5.61 -11.35 18.57
C ASP A 608 4.35 -11.81 17.80
N GLU A 609 3.56 -12.73 18.36
CA GLU A 609 2.37 -13.28 17.68
C GLU A 609 1.14 -12.37 17.73
N GLY A 610 1.17 -11.31 18.55
CA GLY A 610 0.02 -10.43 18.76
C GLY A 610 -1.21 -11.12 19.40
N GLY A 611 -2.22 -10.38 19.79
CA GLY A 611 -3.45 -10.95 20.36
C GLY A 611 -4.43 -11.40 19.27
N GLN A 612 -4.99 -12.60 19.45
CA GLN A 612 -5.92 -13.16 18.45
C GLN A 612 -7.19 -12.32 18.25
N LEU A 613 -7.74 -11.74 19.30
CA LEU A 613 -8.91 -10.87 19.22
C LEU A 613 -8.50 -9.50 18.69
N SER A 614 -7.47 -8.91 19.27
CA SER A 614 -6.99 -7.57 18.87
C SER A 614 -6.61 -7.51 17.40
N GLU A 615 -5.88 -8.50 16.87
CA GLU A 615 -5.53 -8.58 15.45
C GLU A 615 -6.74 -8.79 14.53
N LYS A 616 -7.69 -9.67 14.90
CA LYS A 616 -8.89 -9.90 14.10
C LYS A 616 -9.76 -8.65 14.01
N VAL A 617 -9.93 -7.93 15.12
CA VAL A 617 -10.73 -6.70 15.18
C VAL A 617 -10.01 -5.57 14.45
N ARG A 618 -8.70 -5.43 14.59
CA ARG A 618 -7.91 -4.44 13.88
C ARG A 618 -8.04 -4.60 12.36
N ARG A 619 -8.04 -5.86 11.86
CA ARG A 619 -8.23 -6.15 10.43
C ARG A 619 -9.66 -5.98 9.96
N ASN A 620 -10.63 -6.21 10.84
CA ASN A 620 -12.06 -6.12 10.55
C ASN A 620 -12.78 -5.32 11.63
N PRO A 621 -12.58 -3.99 11.69
CA PRO A 621 -13.17 -3.15 12.74
C PRO A 621 -14.70 -3.03 12.61
N TYR A 622 -15.26 -3.43 11.47
CA TYR A 622 -16.69 -3.39 11.18
C TYR A 622 -17.23 -4.82 11.13
N SER A 623 -17.56 -5.36 12.32
CA SER A 623 -17.89 -6.77 12.45
C SER A 623 -18.82 -7.06 13.66
N VAL A 624 -19.42 -8.24 13.66
CA VAL A 624 -20.05 -8.83 14.85
C VAL A 624 -19.03 -9.65 15.59
N ILE A 625 -18.83 -9.38 16.87
CA ILE A 625 -17.99 -10.19 17.74
C ILE A 625 -18.88 -11.06 18.60
N LEU A 626 -18.77 -12.37 18.43
CA LEU A 626 -19.52 -13.36 19.17
C LEU A 626 -18.62 -14.03 20.21
N PHE A 627 -18.83 -13.73 21.49
CA PHE A 627 -18.26 -14.47 22.60
C PHE A 627 -19.20 -15.61 22.99
N ASP A 628 -18.83 -16.83 22.62
CA ASP A 628 -19.68 -18.01 22.87
C ASP A 628 -19.33 -18.65 24.23
N GLU A 629 -20.34 -19.04 24.98
CA GLU A 629 -20.23 -19.62 26.30
C GLU A 629 -19.44 -18.76 27.33
N ILE A 630 -19.85 -17.49 27.46
CA ILE A 630 -19.12 -16.46 28.24
C ILE A 630 -18.99 -16.87 29.74
N GLU A 631 -19.88 -17.69 30.27
CA GLU A 631 -19.82 -18.20 31.64
C GLU A 631 -18.59 -19.06 31.92
N LYS A 632 -17.92 -19.58 30.89
CA LYS A 632 -16.71 -20.39 31.02
C LYS A 632 -15.43 -19.55 31.03
N ALA A 633 -15.51 -18.28 30.71
CA ALA A 633 -14.37 -17.39 30.61
C ALA A 633 -13.70 -17.17 31.98
N HIS A 634 -12.36 -17.06 31.96
CA HIS A 634 -11.61 -16.65 33.16
C HIS A 634 -12.04 -15.24 33.62
N PRO A 635 -12.05 -14.91 34.93
CA PRO A 635 -12.45 -13.60 35.45
C PRO A 635 -11.73 -12.40 34.79
N ASP A 636 -10.47 -12.55 34.40
CA ASP A 636 -9.71 -11.49 33.75
C ASP A 636 -10.25 -11.10 32.35
N VAL A 637 -10.95 -12.00 31.64
CA VAL A 637 -11.64 -11.70 30.38
C VAL A 637 -12.72 -10.63 30.60
N PHE A 638 -13.44 -10.71 31.73
CA PHE A 638 -14.47 -9.72 32.03
C PHE A 638 -13.88 -8.33 32.25
N ASN A 639 -12.66 -8.22 32.79
CA ASN A 639 -11.99 -6.94 32.95
C ASN A 639 -11.67 -6.30 31.57
N ILE A 640 -11.26 -7.13 30.58
CA ILE A 640 -11.06 -6.67 29.21
C ILE A 640 -12.39 -6.24 28.57
N LEU A 641 -13.43 -7.06 28.75
CA LEU A 641 -14.76 -6.73 28.21
C LEU A 641 -15.34 -5.46 28.85
N LEU A 642 -15.10 -5.21 30.14
CA LEU A 642 -15.50 -3.95 30.77
C LEU A 642 -14.88 -2.74 30.06
N GLN A 643 -13.59 -2.79 29.74
CA GLN A 643 -12.92 -1.72 29.00
C GLN A 643 -13.52 -1.55 27.60
N VAL A 644 -13.79 -2.66 26.90
CA VAL A 644 -14.44 -2.62 25.58
C VAL A 644 -15.83 -1.99 25.64
N LEU A 645 -16.63 -2.36 26.65
CA LEU A 645 -18.01 -1.91 26.80
C LEU A 645 -18.12 -0.43 27.20
N ASP A 646 -17.12 0.11 27.94
CA ASP A 646 -17.13 1.52 28.38
C ASP A 646 -16.41 2.43 27.43
N ASP A 647 -15.14 2.11 27.13
CA ASP A 647 -14.24 2.98 26.39
C ASP A 647 -14.26 2.68 24.90
N GLY A 648 -14.88 1.57 24.47
CA GLY A 648 -14.93 1.12 23.09
C GLY A 648 -13.57 0.77 22.49
N HIS A 649 -12.53 0.59 23.28
CA HIS A 649 -11.20 0.17 22.82
C HIS A 649 -10.49 -0.68 23.87
N ILE A 650 -9.48 -1.40 23.41
CA ILE A 650 -8.51 -2.08 24.28
C ILE A 650 -7.10 -1.68 23.89
N THR A 651 -6.17 -1.75 24.83
CA THR A 651 -4.74 -1.61 24.53
C THR A 651 -4.13 -3.00 24.41
N ASP A 652 -3.52 -3.31 23.27
CA ASP A 652 -2.84 -4.58 23.05
C ASP A 652 -1.50 -4.63 23.80
N ALA A 653 -0.85 -5.79 23.79
CA ALA A 653 0.45 -5.98 24.45
C ALA A 653 1.59 -5.10 23.86
N HIS A 654 1.41 -4.59 22.66
CA HIS A 654 2.35 -3.65 22.02
C HIS A 654 2.03 -2.19 22.33
N GLY A 655 1.07 -1.90 23.20
CA GLY A 655 0.63 -0.54 23.54
C GLY A 655 -0.29 0.11 22.50
N ARG A 656 -0.71 -0.62 21.46
CA ARG A 656 -1.57 -0.09 20.40
C ARG A 656 -3.03 -0.15 20.82
N LYS A 657 -3.77 0.91 20.56
CA LYS A 657 -5.22 0.98 20.80
C LYS A 657 -5.97 0.26 19.67
N VAL A 658 -6.79 -0.72 20.02
CA VAL A 658 -7.67 -1.44 19.09
C VAL A 658 -9.10 -1.01 19.33
N ASP A 659 -9.74 -0.45 18.31
CA ASP A 659 -11.07 0.15 18.39
C ASP A 659 -12.19 -0.88 18.17
N PHE A 660 -13.19 -0.87 19.05
CA PHE A 660 -14.39 -1.69 19.02
C PHE A 660 -15.67 -0.85 18.77
N LYS A 661 -15.56 0.47 18.60
CA LYS A 661 -16.71 1.37 18.50
C LYS A 661 -17.63 1.06 17.32
N GLN A 662 -17.08 0.47 16.26
CA GLN A 662 -17.83 0.09 15.06
C GLN A 662 -18.25 -1.39 15.08
N THR A 663 -18.08 -2.10 16.19
CA THR A 663 -18.46 -3.51 16.34
C THR A 663 -19.81 -3.67 17.04
N ILE A 664 -20.44 -4.81 16.81
CA ILE A 664 -21.56 -5.31 17.60
C ILE A 664 -21.07 -6.47 18.45
N ILE A 665 -21.21 -6.36 19.75
CA ILE A 665 -20.75 -7.38 20.70
C ILE A 665 -21.93 -8.24 21.10
N ILE A 666 -21.82 -9.54 20.89
CA ILE A 666 -22.80 -10.54 21.31
C ILE A 666 -22.11 -11.55 22.21
N MET A 667 -22.61 -11.73 23.38
CA MET A 667 -22.17 -12.74 24.33
C MET A 667 -23.29 -13.78 24.46
N THR A 668 -22.96 -15.08 24.37
CA THR A 668 -23.93 -16.14 24.57
C THR A 668 -23.65 -16.86 25.89
N SER A 669 -24.69 -17.25 26.61
CA SER A 669 -24.59 -18.06 27.80
C SER A 669 -25.71 -19.09 27.89
N ASN A 670 -25.40 -20.23 28.47
CA ASN A 670 -26.37 -21.27 28.80
C ASN A 670 -26.82 -21.18 30.29
N ALA A 671 -26.42 -20.12 31.00
CA ALA A 671 -26.85 -19.84 32.34
C ALA A 671 -28.39 -19.74 32.41
N GLY A 672 -28.98 -20.35 33.41
CA GLY A 672 -30.44 -20.40 33.55
C GLY A 672 -31.16 -21.35 32.60
N ALA A 673 -30.46 -22.14 31.78
CA ALA A 673 -31.08 -23.06 30.83
C ALA A 673 -31.97 -24.09 31.53
N GLN A 674 -31.62 -24.55 32.72
CA GLN A 674 -32.43 -25.50 33.49
C GLN A 674 -33.76 -24.86 33.93
N ALA A 675 -33.75 -23.61 34.34
CA ALA A 675 -34.97 -22.90 34.74
C ALA A 675 -35.94 -22.69 33.55
N ILE A 676 -35.40 -22.69 32.32
CA ILE A 676 -36.17 -22.54 31.05
C ILE A 676 -36.77 -23.90 30.66
N VAL A 677 -36.01 -25.02 30.79
CA VAL A 677 -36.42 -26.34 30.34
C VAL A 677 -37.34 -27.01 31.36
N GLU A 678 -37.10 -26.81 32.63
CA GLU A 678 -37.87 -27.39 33.76
C GLU A 678 -38.36 -26.27 34.67
N PRO A 679 -39.42 -25.52 34.32
CA PRO A 679 -39.96 -24.50 35.22
C PRO A 679 -40.46 -25.16 36.50
N LYS A 680 -39.91 -24.74 37.63
CA LYS A 680 -40.41 -25.24 38.97
C LYS A 680 -41.88 -24.81 39.08
N GLN A 681 -42.79 -25.75 38.93
CA GLN A 681 -44.23 -25.57 39.21
C GLN A 681 -44.42 -25.48 40.71
N LEU A 682 -44.48 -24.28 41.23
CA LEU A 682 -44.99 -24.00 42.60
C LEU A 682 -46.34 -23.35 42.46
N GLY A 683 -47.41 -24.21 42.66
CA GLY A 683 -48.78 -23.69 42.84
C GLY A 683 -49.77 -23.89 41.72
N PHE A 684 -50.99 -24.10 42.10
CA PHE A 684 -52.23 -24.42 41.34
C PHE A 684 -52.35 -23.87 39.92
N ILE A 685 -52.83 -24.68 39.01
CA ILE A 685 -53.17 -24.47 37.63
C ILE A 685 -54.20 -23.35 37.52
N SER A 686 -53.83 -22.13 37.18
CA SER A 686 -54.73 -21.15 36.62
C SER A 686 -54.29 -20.77 35.21
N GLN A 687 -55.25 -20.60 34.30
CA GLN A 687 -55.16 -20.32 32.87
C GLN A 687 -53.81 -19.89 32.34
N LYS A 688 -53.30 -20.59 31.28
CA LYS A 688 -52.11 -20.33 30.55
C LYS A 688 -52.07 -18.90 30.03
N ASP A 689 -51.44 -18.01 30.74
CA ASP A 689 -51.13 -16.68 30.35
C ASP A 689 -49.64 -16.67 29.91
N GLU A 690 -49.39 -16.95 28.63
CA GLU A 690 -48.06 -17.13 28.05
C GLU A 690 -47.10 -15.97 28.40
N LYS A 691 -47.59 -14.76 28.52
CA LYS A 691 -46.85 -13.56 28.92
C LYS A 691 -46.37 -13.62 30.39
N LYS A 692 -47.22 -14.05 31.30
CA LYS A 692 -46.88 -14.17 32.74
C LYS A 692 -45.89 -15.32 33.00
N ASP A 693 -46.02 -16.41 32.26
CA ASP A 693 -45.08 -17.55 32.34
C ASP A 693 -43.70 -17.16 31.79
N TYR A 694 -43.64 -16.35 30.73
CA TYR A 694 -42.39 -15.79 30.18
C TYR A 694 -41.74 -14.81 31.19
N GLU A 695 -42.46 -13.92 31.80
CA GLU A 695 -41.91 -12.97 32.80
C GLU A 695 -41.35 -13.69 34.05
N LYS A 696 -42.02 -14.71 34.52
CA LYS A 696 -41.53 -15.56 35.62
C LYS A 696 -40.27 -16.34 35.24
N MET A 697 -40.23 -16.89 34.02
CA MET A 697 -39.04 -17.57 33.50
C MET A 697 -37.90 -16.55 33.37
N LYS A 698 -38.13 -15.39 32.82
CA LYS A 698 -37.13 -14.31 32.66
C LYS A 698 -36.55 -13.89 34.01
N SER A 699 -37.42 -13.72 35.04
CA SER A 699 -36.96 -13.35 36.39
C SER A 699 -36.11 -14.42 37.02
N GLY A 700 -36.44 -15.70 36.87
CA GLY A 700 -35.66 -16.84 37.39
C GLY A 700 -34.27 -16.94 36.71
N VAL A 701 -34.23 -16.78 35.40
CA VAL A 701 -32.98 -16.76 34.66
C VAL A 701 -32.11 -15.55 35.05
N MET A 702 -32.70 -14.38 35.21
CA MET A 702 -31.99 -13.18 35.68
C MET A 702 -31.43 -13.30 37.08
N GLU A 703 -32.08 -14.03 37.97
CA GLU A 703 -31.54 -14.29 39.31
C GLU A 703 -30.28 -15.16 39.24
N GLU A 704 -30.26 -16.17 38.38
CA GLU A 704 -29.08 -17.03 38.19
C GLU A 704 -27.94 -16.27 37.52
N VAL A 705 -28.25 -15.45 36.54
CA VAL A 705 -27.27 -14.57 35.86
C VAL A 705 -26.62 -13.59 36.82
N ARG A 706 -27.38 -12.99 37.75
CA ARG A 706 -26.86 -12.10 38.81
C ARG A 706 -25.96 -12.82 39.81
N ARG A 707 -26.07 -14.14 39.96
CA ARG A 707 -25.16 -14.95 40.78
C ARG A 707 -23.83 -15.26 40.06
N LEU A 708 -23.90 -15.40 38.74
CA LEU A 708 -22.73 -15.76 37.92
C LEU A 708 -21.89 -14.55 37.51
N PHE A 709 -22.53 -13.45 37.18
CA PHE A 709 -21.86 -12.28 36.68
C PHE A 709 -21.92 -11.10 37.66
N LYS A 710 -20.83 -10.34 37.73
CA LYS A 710 -20.77 -9.15 38.60
C LYS A 710 -21.78 -8.09 38.13
N PRO A 711 -22.43 -7.38 39.06
CA PRO A 711 -23.40 -6.35 38.74
C PRO A 711 -22.81 -5.25 37.83
N GLU A 712 -21.52 -4.93 38.03
CA GLU A 712 -20.81 -3.96 37.22
C GLU A 712 -20.78 -4.34 35.74
N PHE A 713 -20.56 -5.62 35.42
CA PHE A 713 -20.56 -6.12 34.06
C PHE A 713 -21.95 -6.09 33.42
N LEU A 714 -22.98 -6.54 34.18
CA LEU A 714 -24.35 -6.58 33.69
C LEU A 714 -24.91 -5.20 33.38
N ASN A 715 -24.53 -4.17 34.17
CA ASN A 715 -25.00 -2.80 33.99
C ASN A 715 -24.39 -2.11 32.75
N ARG A 716 -23.35 -2.68 32.14
CA ARG A 716 -22.69 -2.13 30.95
C ARG A 716 -23.18 -2.75 29.65
N ILE A 717 -23.95 -3.81 29.75
CA ILE A 717 -24.58 -4.47 28.61
C ILE A 717 -25.84 -3.70 28.25
N ASP A 718 -25.98 -3.36 26.97
CA ASP A 718 -27.16 -2.58 26.50
C ASP A 718 -28.46 -3.35 26.67
N GLU A 719 -28.47 -4.66 26.33
CA GLU A 719 -29.67 -5.48 26.40
C GLU A 719 -29.33 -6.93 26.78
N ILE A 720 -30.10 -7.49 27.71
CA ILE A 720 -30.03 -8.90 28.13
C ILE A 720 -31.27 -9.60 27.63
N MET A 721 -31.12 -10.61 26.80
CA MET A 721 -32.19 -11.30 26.11
C MET A 721 -32.28 -12.75 26.52
N VAL A 722 -33.48 -13.21 26.87
CA VAL A 722 -33.75 -14.59 27.20
C VAL A 722 -34.44 -15.26 26.02
N PHE A 723 -33.79 -16.27 25.47
CA PHE A 723 -34.31 -17.08 24.38
C PHE A 723 -35.19 -18.19 24.93
N HIS A 724 -36.41 -18.29 24.44
CA HIS A 724 -37.34 -19.33 24.85
C HIS A 724 -37.12 -20.64 24.07
N THR A 725 -37.66 -21.77 24.62
CA THR A 725 -37.66 -23.05 23.91
C THR A 725 -38.54 -22.97 22.67
N LEU A 726 -38.12 -23.61 21.58
CA LEU A 726 -38.86 -23.63 20.35
C LEU A 726 -40.10 -24.51 20.43
N ASN A 727 -41.22 -24.04 19.94
CA ASN A 727 -42.47 -24.79 19.84
C ASN A 727 -42.50 -25.66 18.55
N LYS A 728 -43.46 -26.59 18.48
CA LYS A 728 -43.56 -27.50 17.29
C LYS A 728 -43.74 -26.77 15.96
N GLU A 729 -44.47 -25.68 15.94
CA GLU A 729 -44.67 -24.87 14.72
C GLU A 729 -43.41 -24.17 14.28
N GLU A 730 -42.66 -23.61 15.24
CA GLU A 730 -41.36 -22.98 14.95
C GLU A 730 -40.35 -23.98 14.42
N ILE A 731 -40.30 -25.17 15.00
CA ILE A 731 -39.43 -26.25 14.54
C ILE A 731 -39.80 -26.66 13.12
N ARG A 732 -41.08 -26.79 12.78
CA ARG A 732 -41.53 -27.07 11.43
C ARG A 732 -41.05 -26.01 10.45
N LYS A 733 -41.15 -24.74 10.79
CA LYS A 733 -40.68 -23.63 9.96
C LYS A 733 -39.15 -23.67 9.79
N ILE A 734 -38.38 -24.05 10.84
CA ILE A 734 -36.93 -24.24 10.75
C ILE A 734 -36.57 -25.37 9.80
N VAL A 735 -37.28 -26.50 9.87
CA VAL A 735 -37.08 -27.64 8.95
C VAL A 735 -37.32 -27.19 7.51
N LEU A 736 -38.38 -26.45 7.24
CA LEU A 736 -38.64 -25.90 5.89
C LEU A 736 -37.52 -24.99 5.40
N LEU A 737 -36.92 -24.12 6.25
CA LEU A 737 -35.79 -23.29 5.88
C LEU A 737 -34.54 -24.11 5.57
N LEU A 738 -34.25 -25.13 6.37
CA LEU A 738 -33.10 -26.01 6.14
C LEU A 738 -33.27 -26.83 4.86
N LEU A 739 -34.45 -27.31 4.58
CA LEU A 739 -34.77 -28.04 3.34
C LEU A 739 -34.69 -27.14 2.11
N LYS A 740 -35.19 -25.89 2.20
CA LYS A 740 -35.06 -24.93 1.12
C LYS A 740 -33.59 -24.61 0.78
N SER A 741 -32.73 -24.57 1.81
CA SER A 741 -31.28 -24.44 1.61
C SER A 741 -30.68 -25.67 0.92
N LEU A 742 -31.17 -26.87 1.23
CA LEU A 742 -30.76 -28.11 0.59
C LEU A 742 -31.27 -28.15 -0.87
N GLU A 743 -32.52 -27.80 -1.12
CA GLU A 743 -33.10 -27.70 -2.47
C GLU A 743 -32.26 -26.82 -3.36
N LYS A 744 -31.91 -25.63 -2.89
CA LYS A 744 -31.05 -24.69 -3.62
C LYS A 744 -29.66 -25.27 -3.93
N ARG A 745 -29.02 -25.95 -2.99
CA ARG A 745 -27.74 -26.63 -3.22
C ARG A 745 -27.84 -27.76 -4.25
N CYS A 746 -28.91 -28.56 -4.20
CA CYS A 746 -29.17 -29.62 -5.17
C CYS A 746 -29.38 -29.05 -6.57
N GLU A 747 -30.11 -27.95 -6.69
CA GLU A 747 -30.36 -27.27 -7.96
C GLU A 747 -29.08 -26.66 -8.53
N GLU A 748 -28.31 -25.91 -7.74
CA GLU A 748 -27.07 -25.22 -8.18
C GLU A 748 -25.93 -26.18 -8.52
N GLN A 749 -25.75 -27.28 -7.75
CA GLN A 749 -24.59 -28.15 -7.88
C GLN A 749 -24.84 -29.40 -8.70
N MET A 750 -26.07 -29.92 -8.70
CA MET A 750 -26.42 -31.21 -9.28
C MET A 750 -27.50 -31.10 -10.36
N ASP A 751 -28.09 -29.93 -10.56
CA ASP A 751 -29.24 -29.73 -11.46
C ASP A 751 -30.42 -30.65 -11.13
N ILE A 752 -30.70 -30.85 -9.81
CA ILE A 752 -31.78 -31.70 -9.30
C ILE A 752 -32.79 -30.83 -8.58
N HIS A 753 -34.04 -30.85 -9.02
CA HIS A 753 -35.15 -30.18 -8.38
C HIS A 753 -35.77 -31.05 -7.29
N LEU A 754 -35.43 -30.76 -6.02
CA LEU A 754 -35.93 -31.45 -4.85
C LEU A 754 -37.27 -30.86 -4.42
N ASN A 755 -38.31 -31.67 -4.24
CA ASN A 755 -39.62 -31.19 -3.72
C ASN A 755 -40.03 -32.06 -2.52
N VAL A 756 -39.99 -31.47 -1.33
CA VAL A 756 -40.29 -32.19 -0.08
C VAL A 756 -41.72 -32.01 0.33
N THR A 757 -42.45 -33.11 0.55
CA THR A 757 -43.85 -33.08 0.96
C THR A 757 -44.00 -32.67 2.45
N ASN A 758 -45.16 -32.08 2.80
CA ASN A 758 -45.49 -31.70 4.17
C ASN A 758 -45.38 -32.89 5.15
N SER A 759 -45.74 -34.10 4.76
CA SER A 759 -45.66 -35.30 5.61
C SER A 759 -44.18 -35.68 5.92
N ALA A 760 -43.26 -35.44 4.97
CA ALA A 760 -41.83 -35.64 5.21
C ALA A 760 -41.25 -34.54 6.10
N VAL A 761 -41.71 -33.30 5.97
CA VAL A 761 -41.35 -32.17 6.85
C VAL A 761 -41.76 -32.46 8.30
N ASP A 762 -43.01 -32.88 8.51
CA ASP A 762 -43.54 -33.17 9.84
C ASP A 762 -42.80 -34.37 10.51
N TYR A 763 -42.49 -35.41 9.76
CA TYR A 763 -41.69 -36.53 10.22
C TYR A 763 -40.27 -36.09 10.65
N ILE A 764 -39.59 -35.24 9.86
CA ILE A 764 -38.25 -34.77 10.16
C ILE A 764 -38.30 -33.84 11.40
N ALA A 765 -39.34 -33.03 11.54
CA ALA A 765 -39.55 -32.18 12.69
C ALA A 765 -39.70 -33.01 13.97
N GLU A 766 -40.46 -34.09 13.91
CA GLU A 766 -40.64 -35.02 15.06
C GLU A 766 -39.37 -35.83 15.35
N ALA A 767 -38.71 -36.36 14.34
CA ALA A 767 -37.49 -37.18 14.50
C ALA A 767 -36.26 -36.39 14.96
N GLY A 768 -36.24 -35.10 14.66
CA GLY A 768 -35.12 -34.19 14.98
C GLY A 768 -35.38 -33.24 16.15
N PHE A 769 -36.54 -33.32 16.79
CA PHE A 769 -36.84 -32.52 17.99
C PHE A 769 -36.32 -33.16 19.28
N ASP A 770 -35.56 -32.42 20.05
CA ASP A 770 -35.15 -32.77 21.38
C ASP A 770 -35.33 -31.54 22.29
N ALA A 771 -36.08 -31.69 23.39
CA ALA A 771 -36.36 -30.59 24.31
C ALA A 771 -35.10 -29.99 24.98
N LYS A 772 -34.01 -30.79 25.13
CA LYS A 772 -32.73 -30.36 25.71
C LYS A 772 -31.80 -29.70 24.69
N TYR A 773 -31.83 -30.17 23.44
CA TYR A 773 -30.88 -29.75 22.40
C TYR A 773 -31.54 -28.85 21.33
N GLY A 774 -32.84 -28.57 21.44
CA GLY A 774 -33.55 -27.65 20.51
C GLY A 774 -33.50 -28.09 19.08
N ALA A 775 -33.19 -27.15 18.18
CA ALA A 775 -33.12 -27.39 16.71
C ALA A 775 -31.78 -28.00 16.25
N ARG A 776 -30.81 -28.22 17.14
CA ARG A 776 -29.47 -28.71 16.75
C ARG A 776 -29.50 -30.13 16.14
N PRO A 777 -30.33 -31.09 16.61
CA PRO A 777 -30.44 -32.39 16.00
C PRO A 777 -31.13 -32.41 14.64
N LEU A 778 -31.90 -31.36 14.25
CA LEU A 778 -32.60 -31.28 12.98
C LEU A 778 -31.68 -31.41 11.77
N ARG A 779 -30.51 -30.78 11.80
CA ARG A 779 -29.52 -30.90 10.72
C ARG A 779 -29.06 -32.34 10.54
N ARG A 780 -28.80 -33.05 11.65
CA ARG A 780 -28.42 -34.47 11.60
C ARG A 780 -29.56 -35.34 11.09
N ALA A 781 -30.80 -35.03 11.46
CA ALA A 781 -31.98 -35.71 10.96
C ALA A 781 -32.14 -35.52 9.46
N ILE A 782 -31.99 -34.31 8.93
CA ILE A 782 -32.01 -34.03 7.49
C ILE A 782 -30.87 -34.77 6.79
N GLN A 783 -29.66 -34.70 7.30
CA GLN A 783 -28.50 -35.38 6.74
C GLN A 783 -28.74 -36.89 6.65
N SER A 784 -29.03 -37.56 7.76
CA SER A 784 -29.20 -39.02 7.78
C SER A 784 -30.43 -39.53 7.04
N LYS A 785 -31.53 -38.77 7.01
CA LYS A 785 -32.81 -39.21 6.41
C LYS A 785 -32.97 -38.76 4.98
N ILE A 786 -32.37 -37.66 4.54
CA ILE A 786 -32.50 -37.16 3.19
C ILE A 786 -31.16 -37.18 2.45
N GLU A 787 -30.11 -36.47 2.95
CA GLU A 787 -28.86 -36.27 2.19
C GLU A 787 -28.14 -37.62 1.92
N ASP A 788 -27.95 -38.46 2.96
CA ASP A 788 -27.26 -39.74 2.83
C ASP A 788 -28.03 -40.69 1.91
N ARG A 789 -29.37 -40.70 1.99
CA ARG A 789 -30.20 -41.53 1.13
C ARG A 789 -30.24 -41.03 -0.31
N LEU A 790 -30.36 -39.71 -0.52
CA LEU A 790 -30.31 -39.09 -1.84
C LEU A 790 -28.98 -39.40 -2.52
N ALA A 791 -27.87 -39.32 -1.77
CA ALA A 791 -26.54 -39.65 -2.28
C ALA A 791 -26.45 -41.11 -2.72
N ASN A 792 -27.00 -42.05 -1.93
CA ASN A 792 -27.03 -43.46 -2.31
C ASN A 792 -27.82 -43.70 -3.59
N GLU A 793 -29.03 -43.14 -3.74
CA GLU A 793 -29.86 -43.31 -4.95
C GLU A 793 -29.25 -42.64 -6.21
N LEU A 794 -28.48 -41.55 -6.01
CA LEU A 794 -27.66 -40.95 -7.07
C LEU A 794 -26.52 -41.88 -7.51
N LEU A 795 -25.78 -42.50 -6.56
CA LEU A 795 -24.70 -43.42 -6.82
C LEU A 795 -25.19 -44.72 -7.49
N GLU A 796 -26.39 -45.16 -7.11
CA GLU A 796 -27.07 -46.33 -7.75
C GLU A 796 -27.65 -46.02 -9.13
N GLY A 797 -27.61 -44.75 -9.57
CA GLY A 797 -28.12 -44.32 -10.86
C GLY A 797 -29.65 -44.27 -10.97
N LYS A 798 -30.37 -44.34 -9.86
CA LYS A 798 -31.83 -44.22 -9.78
C LYS A 798 -32.31 -42.79 -9.99
N ILE A 799 -31.49 -41.83 -9.58
CA ILE A 799 -31.71 -40.41 -9.77
C ILE A 799 -30.61 -39.87 -10.66
N LYS A 800 -30.93 -39.06 -11.66
CA LYS A 800 -30.00 -38.45 -12.61
C LYS A 800 -30.05 -36.94 -12.53
N ARG A 801 -29.03 -36.28 -13.07
CA ARG A 801 -29.02 -34.83 -13.27
C ARG A 801 -30.20 -34.42 -14.17
N GLY A 802 -30.89 -33.35 -13.79
CA GLY A 802 -32.08 -32.87 -14.48
C GLY A 802 -33.41 -33.46 -13.96
N ASP A 803 -33.34 -34.40 -13.01
CA ASP A 803 -34.57 -35.02 -12.49
C ASP A 803 -35.28 -34.15 -11.46
N ILE A 804 -36.63 -34.24 -11.46
CA ILE A 804 -37.48 -33.68 -10.43
C ILE A 804 -37.77 -34.78 -9.40
N VAL A 805 -37.20 -34.65 -8.22
CA VAL A 805 -37.28 -35.65 -7.16
C VAL A 805 -38.26 -35.21 -6.08
N GLN A 806 -39.35 -35.98 -5.88
CA GLN A 806 -40.30 -35.76 -4.81
C GLN A 806 -39.99 -36.63 -3.59
N VAL A 807 -39.72 -35.98 -2.43
CA VAL A 807 -39.47 -36.64 -1.14
C VAL A 807 -40.78 -36.84 -0.41
N GLN A 808 -41.18 -38.09 -0.19
CA GLN A 808 -42.40 -38.42 0.52
C GLN A 808 -42.15 -39.29 1.76
N TYR A 809 -42.96 -39.14 2.80
CA TYR A 809 -42.98 -40.07 3.91
C TYR A 809 -44.16 -41.02 3.80
N ARG A 810 -43.89 -42.34 3.60
CA ARG A 810 -44.91 -43.42 3.56
C ARG A 810 -44.37 -44.66 4.25
N ASN A 811 -45.20 -45.37 4.93
CA ASN A 811 -44.89 -46.66 5.61
C ASN A 811 -43.72 -46.51 6.55
N LYS A 812 -43.64 -45.44 7.32
CA LYS A 812 -42.55 -45.11 8.28
C LYS A 812 -41.19 -44.92 7.65
N GLU A 813 -41.11 -44.70 6.34
CA GLU A 813 -39.86 -44.44 5.62
C GLU A 813 -39.97 -43.24 4.68
N ILE A 814 -38.84 -42.56 4.46
CA ILE A 814 -38.70 -41.56 3.44
C ILE A 814 -38.41 -42.26 2.10
N ARG A 815 -39.19 -41.94 1.05
CA ARG A 815 -39.02 -42.44 -0.30
C ARG A 815 -38.82 -41.28 -1.29
N PHE A 816 -37.95 -41.52 -2.27
CA PHE A 816 -37.69 -40.59 -3.35
C PHE A 816 -38.47 -41.11 -4.59
N ILE A 817 -39.25 -40.24 -5.24
CA ILE A 817 -39.99 -40.52 -6.44
C ILE A 817 -39.52 -39.55 -7.51
N VAL A 818 -38.93 -40.09 -8.56
CA VAL A 818 -38.53 -39.30 -9.73
C VAL A 818 -39.78 -39.06 -10.57
N LYS A 819 -40.04 -37.82 -10.94
CA LYS A 819 -41.16 -37.40 -11.79
C LYS A 819 -40.69 -37.11 -13.20
#